data_202c8120166ca9e590959f5ca39a4164
#
_entry.id   202c8120166ca9e590959f5ca39a4164
#
_cell.length_a   1.000
_cell.length_b   1.000
_cell.length_c   1.000
_cell.angle_alpha   90.00
_cell.angle_beta   90.00
_cell.angle_gamma   90.00
#
_symmetry.space_group_name_H-M   'P 1'
#
loop_
_entity.id
_entity.type
_entity.pdbx_description
1 polymer ?
#
loop_
_entity_poly.entity_id
_entity_poly.type
_entity_poly.pdbx_seq_one_letter_code
_entity_poly.pdbx_strand_id
1 'polypeptide(L)'
;MLIASATMGVEAQQLKSGIDITNLNQTVKPGNDFYQYACGGWMKKNPLPAAYSRFGSFDQLQEDNNKRINTILKDLTSGKKKYQKGSVEQKLGDFYKLAMDQKRRNREGVAPVLPYLKELEQAATKDDLFAVQQRLLQYGDQEFMRFGFGADEKDSKNNILNVSQGGIALGQKEYYLDTDSITTSIRDAYRSHIYRMFRLFGYDEMRAKEKMDQVMRVETALAKVSKSRTELRDVEANYNKMTMQEFQRNYPHLRLAQQMETLGVKADDYRELVVGQPDFLAGAEQLVKSMSAGEYRAYMQWGVILGASSYLSEEIAAANFDFFGKTLRGRQEDYPLWKRATQQVESQMGEALGKIYCERYFPATSKQRMEQLVKNLQVALGERIEAQTWMSAETKRAALDKLSTFYVKIGYPNKWKDMSGMDIDPKKTYFENVMECNRFWTAKEIEEKAGKPVDNDEWYMTPQTVNAYYNPTTNEICFPAGILQPPFFDPTADDAFNYGAIGVVIGHEMTHGFDDQGRHYDKVGNMTDWWTEADAKGFEERTGRYADFFSNIKVLPDLNANGKLTLGENLADHGGLQVAWYAYKNATKNGGLPTIDGLTADQRFFLAYAGVWGQNITEKEIRNRTKSDPHSLGEWRVNGALPHIDMWYDAFGIKQGDKMFIPKSERLELW
;
A
#
# COMPACT_ATOMS: atom_id res chain seq x y z
N MET A 1 56.87 6.92 41.06
CA MET A 1 56.26 6.36 39.83
C MET A 1 54.80 6.86 39.80
N LEU A 2 54.58 7.96 39.10
CA LEU A 2 53.25 8.55 38.95
C LEU A 2 52.54 7.82 37.78
N ILE A 3 51.42 7.18 38.06
CA ILE A 3 50.53 6.59 37.04
C ILE A 3 49.59 7.72 36.58
N ALA A 4 49.85 8.22 35.39
CA ALA A 4 48.92 9.15 34.73
C ALA A 4 47.73 8.34 34.16
N SER A 5 46.57 8.50 34.78
CA SER A 5 45.30 8.00 34.23
C SER A 5 44.88 8.88 33.04
N ALA A 6 45.04 8.36 31.82
CA ALA A 6 44.48 8.98 30.65
C ALA A 6 42.94 8.75 30.65
N THR A 7 42.19 9.74 31.05
CA THR A 7 40.76 9.82 30.79
C THR A 7 40.58 10.11 29.30
N MET A 8 40.28 9.08 28.52
CA MET A 8 39.73 9.29 27.17
C MET A 8 38.35 9.98 27.32
N GLY A 9 38.32 11.27 27.09
CA GLY A 9 37.09 12.01 26.92
C GLY A 9 36.41 11.48 25.68
N VAL A 10 35.28 10.82 25.85
CA VAL A 10 34.33 10.61 24.78
C VAL A 10 33.82 11.99 24.39
N GLU A 11 34.30 12.59 23.31
CA GLU A 11 33.71 13.78 22.76
C GLU A 11 32.24 13.46 22.52
N ALA A 12 31.34 14.13 23.25
CA ALA A 12 29.89 14.01 22.98
C ALA A 12 29.64 14.46 21.53
N GLN A 13 29.29 13.54 20.67
CA GLN A 13 28.98 13.81 19.27
C GLN A 13 27.89 14.89 19.24
N GLN A 14 28.20 16.07 18.71
CA GLN A 14 27.24 17.17 18.61
C GLN A 14 26.08 16.74 17.70
N LEU A 15 24.89 16.55 18.28
CA LEU A 15 23.69 16.18 17.54
C LEU A 15 23.34 17.25 16.50
N LYS A 16 22.91 16.83 15.34
CA LYS A 16 22.45 17.69 14.23
C LYS A 16 20.97 18.01 14.40
N SER A 17 20.53 19.13 13.81
CA SER A 17 19.10 19.48 13.77
C SER A 17 18.24 18.48 12.99
N GLY A 18 18.83 17.76 12.02
CA GLY A 18 18.12 16.94 11.05
C GLY A 18 17.32 17.74 10.01
N ILE A 19 17.14 19.05 10.22
CA ILE A 19 16.40 19.94 9.33
C ILE A 19 17.35 20.64 8.36
N ASP A 20 17.15 20.46 7.05
CA ASP A 20 17.77 21.32 6.04
C ASP A 20 16.95 22.62 5.91
N ILE A 21 17.46 23.69 6.53
CA ILE A 21 16.80 25.01 6.52
C ILE A 21 16.59 25.58 5.11
N THR A 22 17.34 25.10 4.12
CA THR A 22 17.17 25.52 2.72
C THR A 22 15.93 24.91 2.04
N ASN A 23 15.29 23.96 2.70
CA ASN A 23 13.99 23.41 2.28
C ASN A 23 12.80 24.28 2.72
N LEU A 24 13.05 25.22 3.61
CA LEU A 24 12.02 26.16 4.08
C LEU A 24 11.77 27.27 3.03
N ASN A 25 10.52 27.70 2.95
CA ASN A 25 10.13 28.90 2.24
C ASN A 25 9.77 30.01 3.23
N GLN A 26 10.78 30.77 3.64
CA GLN A 26 10.63 31.83 4.64
C GLN A 26 9.77 33.02 4.19
N THR A 27 9.34 33.09 2.93
CA THR A 27 8.42 34.11 2.44
C THR A 27 6.96 33.83 2.81
N VAL A 28 6.67 32.60 3.24
CA VAL A 28 5.34 32.16 3.67
C VAL A 28 5.29 32.16 5.20
N LYS A 29 4.19 32.68 5.77
CA LYS A 29 4.00 32.60 7.22
C LYS A 29 3.54 31.21 7.63
N PRO A 30 4.09 30.59 8.70
CA PRO A 30 3.69 29.26 9.16
C PRO A 30 2.19 29.08 9.37
N GLY A 31 1.52 30.10 9.93
CA GLY A 31 0.07 30.07 10.18
C GLY A 31 -0.82 30.28 8.96
N ASN A 32 -0.25 30.59 7.80
CA ASN A 32 -1.03 30.76 6.57
C ASN A 32 -0.98 29.54 5.64
N ASP A 33 0.15 28.87 5.59
CA ASP A 33 0.40 27.64 4.82
C ASP A 33 1.67 26.98 5.34
N PHE A 34 1.50 26.07 6.31
CA PHE A 34 2.65 25.42 6.93
C PHE A 34 3.37 24.47 6.00
N TYR A 35 2.63 23.81 5.11
CA TYR A 35 3.24 22.93 4.11
C TYR A 35 4.18 23.68 3.18
N GLN A 36 3.75 24.81 2.62
CA GLN A 36 4.60 25.65 1.79
C GLN A 36 5.75 26.28 2.57
N TYR A 37 5.52 26.67 3.83
CA TYR A 37 6.59 27.15 4.71
C TYR A 37 7.67 26.09 4.92
N ALA A 38 7.30 24.87 5.28
CA ALA A 38 8.22 23.79 5.62
C ALA A 38 8.86 23.14 4.38
N CYS A 39 8.12 22.97 3.28
CA CYS A 39 8.50 22.15 2.13
C CYS A 39 8.71 22.94 0.84
N GLY A 40 8.35 24.23 0.77
CA GLY A 40 8.35 25.00 -0.47
C GLY A 40 9.73 25.14 -1.11
N GLY A 41 10.80 25.25 -0.31
CA GLY A 41 12.18 25.23 -0.80
C GLY A 41 12.58 23.86 -1.37
N TRP A 42 12.19 22.77 -0.68
CA TRP A 42 12.41 21.40 -1.16
C TRP A 42 11.69 21.16 -2.49
N MET A 43 10.42 21.53 -2.60
CA MET A 43 9.61 21.38 -3.81
C MET A 43 10.21 22.11 -5.01
N LYS A 44 10.77 23.32 -4.77
CA LYS A 44 11.45 24.10 -5.80
C LYS A 44 12.74 23.44 -6.27
N LYS A 45 13.52 22.85 -5.36
CA LYS A 45 14.78 22.15 -5.67
C LYS A 45 14.54 20.82 -6.38
N ASN A 46 13.41 20.17 -6.15
CA ASN A 46 13.07 18.84 -6.63
C ASN A 46 11.82 18.90 -7.53
N PRO A 47 11.94 19.48 -8.75
CA PRO A 47 10.83 19.49 -9.69
C PRO A 47 10.41 18.04 -10.00
N LEU A 48 9.13 17.85 -10.35
CA LEU A 48 8.59 16.53 -10.63
C LEU A 48 9.31 15.89 -11.82
N PRO A 49 10.00 14.75 -11.63
CA PRO A 49 10.68 14.07 -12.74
C PRO A 49 9.66 13.49 -13.73
N ALA A 50 9.98 13.46 -15.01
CA ALA A 50 9.08 13.04 -16.09
C ALA A 50 8.51 11.61 -15.91
N ALA A 51 9.26 10.73 -15.26
CA ALA A 51 8.85 9.36 -14.98
C ALA A 51 7.88 9.21 -13.80
N TYR A 52 7.50 10.31 -13.15
CA TYR A 52 6.66 10.30 -11.96
C TYR A 52 5.37 11.09 -12.16
N SER A 53 4.28 10.61 -11.60
CA SER A 53 3.04 11.39 -11.42
C SER A 53 3.04 12.15 -10.09
N ARG A 54 3.83 11.68 -9.13
CA ARG A 54 4.11 12.27 -7.82
C ARG A 54 5.56 11.99 -7.47
N PHE A 55 6.25 12.95 -6.86
CA PHE A 55 7.59 12.75 -6.33
C PHE A 55 7.75 13.52 -5.02
N GLY A 56 8.08 12.81 -3.95
CA GLY A 56 8.22 13.35 -2.60
C GLY A 56 9.31 12.64 -1.81
N SER A 57 9.37 12.88 -0.51
CA SER A 57 10.36 12.31 0.41
C SER A 57 10.35 10.78 0.41
N PHE A 58 9.17 10.14 0.36
CA PHE A 58 9.03 8.69 0.20
C PHE A 58 9.63 8.19 -1.11
N ASP A 59 9.33 8.89 -2.21
CA ASP A 59 9.80 8.51 -3.54
C ASP A 59 11.32 8.69 -3.66
N GLN A 60 11.89 9.73 -3.03
CA GLN A 60 13.33 9.95 -2.97
C GLN A 60 14.05 8.81 -2.25
N LEU A 61 13.56 8.40 -1.06
CA LEU A 61 14.15 7.27 -0.33
C LEU A 61 13.95 5.95 -1.11
N GLN A 62 12.80 5.75 -1.76
CA GLN A 62 12.58 4.59 -2.62
C GLN A 62 13.57 4.54 -3.80
N GLU A 63 13.91 5.71 -4.40
CA GLU A 63 14.93 5.77 -5.45
C GLU A 63 16.30 5.35 -4.94
N ASP A 64 16.67 5.76 -3.74
CA ASP A 64 17.95 5.37 -3.16
C ASP A 64 17.98 3.86 -2.81
N ASN A 65 16.86 3.32 -2.32
CA ASN A 65 16.72 1.87 -2.13
C ASN A 65 16.77 1.12 -3.47
N ASN A 66 16.08 1.59 -4.51
CA ASN A 66 16.16 0.99 -5.86
C ASN A 66 17.60 0.94 -6.40
N LYS A 67 18.40 2.00 -6.19
CA LYS A 67 19.82 2.02 -6.58
C LYS A 67 20.65 1.00 -5.81
N ARG A 68 20.41 0.85 -4.49
CA ARG A 68 21.06 -0.15 -3.64
C ARG A 68 20.74 -1.58 -4.09
N ILE A 69 19.45 -1.84 -4.35
CA ILE A 69 18.97 -3.13 -4.84
C ILE A 69 19.54 -3.42 -6.22
N ASN A 70 19.55 -2.45 -7.13
CA ASN A 70 20.18 -2.59 -8.43
C ASN A 70 21.69 -2.90 -8.33
N THR A 71 22.38 -2.34 -7.34
CA THR A 71 23.78 -2.68 -7.05
C THR A 71 23.91 -4.13 -6.62
N ILE A 72 23.04 -4.63 -5.74
CA ILE A 72 23.02 -6.07 -5.37
C ILE A 72 22.83 -6.93 -6.62
N LEU A 73 21.84 -6.64 -7.46
CA LEU A 73 21.52 -7.42 -8.66
C LEU A 73 22.66 -7.39 -9.70
N LYS A 74 23.32 -6.25 -9.86
CA LYS A 74 24.53 -6.13 -10.71
C LYS A 74 25.69 -6.97 -10.18
N ASP A 75 25.91 -6.99 -8.87
CA ASP A 75 26.93 -7.83 -8.26
C ASP A 75 26.64 -9.32 -8.52
N LEU A 76 25.39 -9.76 -8.34
CA LEU A 76 24.96 -11.13 -8.57
C LEU A 76 25.11 -11.55 -10.05
N THR A 77 25.03 -10.61 -10.98
CA THR A 77 25.10 -10.87 -12.43
C THR A 77 26.47 -10.59 -13.05
N SER A 78 27.44 -10.08 -12.27
CA SER A 78 28.76 -9.62 -12.76
C SER A 78 29.66 -10.73 -13.31
N GLY A 79 29.34 -12.00 -13.05
CA GLY A 79 30.19 -13.13 -13.41
C GLY A 79 31.44 -13.34 -12.52
N LYS A 80 31.67 -12.44 -11.55
CA LYS A 80 32.82 -12.54 -10.62
C LYS A 80 32.72 -13.75 -9.69
N LYS A 81 31.47 -14.18 -9.36
CA LYS A 81 31.20 -15.35 -8.54
C LYS A 81 30.23 -16.28 -9.27
N LYS A 82 30.48 -17.58 -9.23
CA LYS A 82 29.55 -18.60 -9.71
C LYS A 82 28.67 -19.03 -8.54
N TYR A 83 27.38 -19.00 -8.72
CA TYR A 83 26.43 -19.47 -7.73
C TYR A 83 25.95 -20.88 -8.03
N GLN A 84 25.66 -21.64 -6.99
CA GLN A 84 25.14 -22.99 -7.13
C GLN A 84 23.76 -22.95 -7.81
N LYS A 85 23.52 -23.93 -8.70
CA LYS A 85 22.19 -24.07 -9.33
C LYS A 85 21.12 -24.26 -8.26
N GLY A 86 20.03 -23.50 -8.34
CA GLY A 86 18.93 -23.51 -7.39
C GLY A 86 19.15 -22.63 -6.15
N SER A 87 20.32 -21.99 -5.98
CA SER A 87 20.52 -21.02 -4.90
C SER A 87 19.69 -19.74 -5.15
N VAL A 88 19.37 -19.02 -4.08
CA VAL A 88 18.64 -17.73 -4.13
C VAL A 88 19.37 -16.74 -5.04
N GLU A 89 20.69 -16.65 -4.91
CA GLU A 89 21.50 -15.71 -5.68
C GLU A 89 21.49 -16.03 -7.18
N GLN A 90 21.47 -17.33 -7.55
CA GLN A 90 21.35 -17.73 -8.96
C GLN A 90 19.98 -17.35 -9.51
N LYS A 91 18.90 -17.63 -8.76
CA LYS A 91 17.53 -17.31 -9.17
C LYS A 91 17.34 -15.80 -9.36
N LEU A 92 17.76 -14.99 -8.39
CA LEU A 92 17.74 -13.52 -8.45
C LEU A 92 18.51 -13.00 -9.68
N GLY A 93 19.72 -13.50 -9.88
CA GLY A 93 20.60 -13.09 -10.99
C GLY A 93 20.03 -13.47 -12.35
N ASP A 94 19.54 -14.68 -12.52
CA ASP A 94 19.00 -15.14 -13.81
C ASP A 94 17.66 -14.48 -14.15
N PHE A 95 16.78 -14.28 -13.18
CA PHE A 95 15.54 -13.54 -13.39
C PHE A 95 15.81 -12.07 -13.76
N TYR A 96 16.77 -11.42 -13.08
CA TYR A 96 17.17 -10.05 -13.42
C TYR A 96 17.75 -9.95 -14.84
N LYS A 97 18.60 -10.92 -15.28
CA LYS A 97 19.12 -10.97 -16.66
C LYS A 97 18.00 -11.09 -17.68
N LEU A 98 17.02 -11.97 -17.43
CA LEU A 98 15.83 -12.11 -18.30
C LEU A 98 15.05 -10.81 -18.38
N ALA A 99 14.81 -10.13 -17.24
CA ALA A 99 14.13 -8.85 -17.17
C ALA A 99 14.89 -7.73 -17.89
N MET A 100 16.22 -7.79 -17.95
CA MET A 100 17.08 -6.82 -18.65
C MET A 100 17.26 -7.11 -20.14
N ASP A 101 16.92 -8.32 -20.63
CA ASP A 101 17.11 -8.69 -22.05
C ASP A 101 15.97 -8.20 -22.95
N GLN A 102 15.86 -6.87 -23.08
CA GLN A 102 14.85 -6.22 -23.95
C GLN A 102 15.00 -6.64 -25.41
N LYS A 103 16.23 -6.91 -25.89
CA LYS A 103 16.48 -7.35 -27.27
C LYS A 103 15.83 -8.71 -27.56
N ARG A 104 15.91 -9.64 -26.60
CA ARG A 104 15.26 -10.96 -26.69
C ARG A 104 13.73 -10.77 -26.71
N ARG A 105 13.16 -10.02 -25.78
CA ARG A 105 11.71 -9.76 -25.72
C ARG A 105 11.18 -9.09 -26.99
N ASN A 106 11.94 -8.16 -27.58
CA ASN A 106 11.54 -7.51 -28.85
C ASN A 106 11.51 -8.50 -30.01
N ARG A 107 12.39 -9.53 -30.03
CA ARG A 107 12.34 -10.61 -31.04
C ARG A 107 11.20 -11.57 -30.80
N GLU A 108 10.92 -11.89 -29.53
CA GLU A 108 9.84 -12.79 -29.14
C GLU A 108 8.44 -12.16 -29.37
N GLY A 109 8.33 -10.83 -29.23
CA GLY A 109 7.08 -10.09 -29.45
C GLY A 109 5.93 -10.61 -28.60
N VAL A 110 4.84 -10.99 -29.24
CA VAL A 110 3.63 -11.58 -28.60
C VAL A 110 3.67 -13.12 -28.54
N ALA A 111 4.69 -13.76 -29.18
CA ALA A 111 4.74 -15.22 -29.30
C ALA A 111 4.55 -15.99 -27.99
N PRO A 112 5.10 -15.55 -26.85
CA PRO A 112 4.93 -16.28 -25.58
C PRO A 112 3.48 -16.38 -25.09
N VAL A 113 2.61 -15.44 -25.50
CA VAL A 113 1.21 -15.35 -25.08
C VAL A 113 0.25 -16.01 -26.05
N LEU A 114 0.64 -16.15 -27.34
CA LEU A 114 -0.24 -16.71 -28.39
C LEU A 114 -0.81 -18.09 -28.06
N PRO A 115 -0.13 -19.03 -27.39
CA PRO A 115 -0.75 -20.30 -27.00
C PRO A 115 -2.00 -20.14 -26.15
N TYR A 116 -1.99 -19.24 -25.16
CA TYR A 116 -3.13 -18.96 -24.27
C TYR A 116 -4.29 -18.32 -25.03
N LEU A 117 -4.00 -17.34 -25.90
CA LEU A 117 -5.03 -16.69 -26.71
C LEU A 117 -5.65 -17.66 -27.74
N LYS A 118 -4.84 -18.56 -28.32
CA LYS A 118 -5.33 -19.58 -29.26
C LYS A 118 -6.23 -20.59 -28.56
N GLU A 119 -5.88 -21.00 -27.35
CA GLU A 119 -6.71 -21.91 -26.56
C GLU A 119 -8.08 -21.27 -26.26
N LEU A 120 -8.11 -19.99 -25.86
CA LEU A 120 -9.33 -19.23 -25.66
C LEU A 120 -10.15 -19.08 -26.97
N GLU A 121 -9.52 -18.89 -28.13
CA GLU A 121 -10.22 -18.83 -29.43
C GLU A 121 -10.84 -20.16 -29.82
N GLN A 122 -10.23 -21.27 -29.43
CA GLN A 122 -10.74 -22.62 -29.74
C GLN A 122 -11.89 -23.06 -28.81
N ALA A 123 -12.02 -22.46 -27.64
CA ALA A 123 -13.10 -22.73 -26.69
C ALA A 123 -14.44 -22.27 -27.27
N ALA A 124 -15.32 -23.20 -27.61
CA ALA A 124 -16.57 -22.91 -28.30
C ALA A 124 -17.70 -22.48 -27.37
N THR A 125 -17.77 -23.11 -26.20
CA THR A 125 -18.82 -22.90 -25.17
C THR A 125 -18.31 -22.19 -23.95
N LYS A 126 -19.23 -21.73 -23.10
CA LYS A 126 -18.85 -21.17 -21.79
C LYS A 126 -18.17 -22.20 -20.87
N ASP A 127 -18.53 -23.48 -20.99
CA ASP A 127 -17.90 -24.55 -20.23
C ASP A 127 -16.47 -24.82 -20.71
N ASP A 128 -16.19 -24.74 -22.01
CA ASP A 128 -14.83 -24.81 -22.54
C ASP A 128 -13.99 -23.62 -22.06
N LEU A 129 -14.56 -22.40 -22.06
CA LEU A 129 -13.89 -21.20 -21.55
C LEU A 129 -13.61 -21.31 -20.05
N PHE A 130 -14.55 -21.83 -19.28
CA PHE A 130 -14.32 -22.08 -17.86
C PHE A 130 -13.19 -23.11 -17.64
N ALA A 131 -13.10 -24.14 -18.46
CA ALA A 131 -12.00 -25.10 -18.40
C ALA A 131 -10.64 -24.45 -18.69
N VAL A 132 -10.56 -23.44 -19.59
CA VAL A 132 -9.35 -22.64 -19.80
C VAL A 132 -9.07 -21.77 -18.56
N GLN A 133 -10.09 -21.09 -18.01
CA GLN A 133 -9.97 -20.30 -16.79
C GLN A 133 -9.36 -21.13 -15.63
N GLN A 134 -9.82 -22.35 -15.44
CA GLN A 134 -9.29 -23.28 -14.42
C GLN A 134 -7.78 -23.51 -14.58
N ARG A 135 -7.28 -23.62 -15.82
CA ARG A 135 -5.84 -23.76 -16.06
C ARG A 135 -5.06 -22.48 -15.78
N LEU A 136 -5.63 -21.32 -16.12
CA LEU A 136 -5.02 -20.02 -15.86
C LEU A 136 -5.00 -19.67 -14.37
N LEU A 137 -5.96 -20.18 -13.61
CA LEU A 137 -6.09 -19.95 -12.18
C LEU A 137 -4.83 -20.36 -11.38
N GLN A 138 -4.08 -21.39 -11.83
CA GLN A 138 -2.82 -21.81 -11.20
C GLN A 138 -1.75 -20.71 -11.23
N TYR A 139 -1.87 -19.75 -12.13
CA TYR A 139 -0.98 -18.60 -12.27
C TYR A 139 -1.50 -17.34 -11.56
N GLY A 140 -2.54 -17.49 -10.72
CA GLY A 140 -3.16 -16.40 -9.97
C GLY A 140 -4.17 -15.57 -10.76
N ASP A 141 -4.57 -16.03 -11.96
CA ASP A 141 -5.54 -15.33 -12.77
C ASP A 141 -6.98 -15.59 -12.27
N GLN A 142 -7.65 -14.52 -11.83
CA GLN A 142 -8.98 -14.56 -11.23
C GLN A 142 -9.91 -13.58 -11.95
N GLU A 143 -10.97 -14.08 -12.53
CA GLU A 143 -11.80 -13.30 -13.45
C GLU A 143 -12.85 -12.42 -12.73
N PHE A 144 -14.02 -12.92 -12.46
CA PHE A 144 -15.20 -12.13 -12.04
C PHE A 144 -15.24 -11.76 -10.54
N MET A 145 -14.37 -12.31 -9.75
CA MET A 145 -14.28 -12.09 -8.31
C MET A 145 -12.84 -12.30 -7.85
N ARG A 146 -12.50 -11.81 -6.67
CA ARG A 146 -11.23 -12.10 -6.01
C ARG A 146 -11.48 -13.06 -4.85
N PHE A 147 -10.56 -14.00 -4.64
CA PHE A 147 -10.60 -14.89 -3.50
C PHE A 147 -9.19 -15.28 -3.07
N GLY A 148 -9.05 -15.64 -1.80
CA GLY A 148 -7.79 -16.07 -1.19
C GLY A 148 -7.99 -16.45 0.26
N PHE A 149 -7.00 -17.11 0.85
CA PHE A 149 -7.04 -17.47 2.26
C PHE A 149 -6.40 -16.35 3.10
N GLY A 150 -7.10 -15.94 4.15
CA GLY A 150 -6.64 -14.95 5.12
C GLY A 150 -7.36 -15.13 6.44
N ALA A 151 -6.97 -14.37 7.46
CA ALA A 151 -7.60 -14.47 8.78
C ALA A 151 -9.13 -14.34 8.69
N ASP A 152 -9.84 -15.17 9.43
CA ASP A 152 -11.26 -14.95 9.72
C ASP A 152 -11.36 -13.78 10.71
N GLU A 153 -11.94 -12.67 10.30
CA GLU A 153 -12.00 -11.46 11.14
C GLU A 153 -12.74 -11.67 12.47
N LYS A 154 -13.59 -12.70 12.60
CA LYS A 154 -14.27 -13.05 13.85
C LYS A 154 -13.63 -14.23 14.60
N ASP A 155 -12.64 -14.90 13.98
CA ASP A 155 -11.79 -15.92 14.58
C ASP A 155 -10.36 -15.79 14.05
N SER A 156 -9.70 -14.70 14.39
CA SER A 156 -8.43 -14.24 13.83
C SER A 156 -7.25 -15.21 13.96
N LYS A 157 -7.41 -16.28 14.75
CA LYS A 157 -6.40 -17.35 14.87
C LYS A 157 -6.40 -18.31 13.70
N ASN A 158 -7.47 -18.35 12.91
CA ASN A 158 -7.65 -19.28 11.81
C ASN A 158 -7.78 -18.55 10.48
N ASN A 159 -7.18 -19.12 9.43
CA ASN A 159 -7.41 -18.67 8.07
C ASN A 159 -8.75 -19.24 7.57
N ILE A 160 -9.44 -18.43 6.77
CA ILE A 160 -10.67 -18.79 6.06
C ILE A 160 -10.59 -18.34 4.62
N LEU A 161 -11.37 -18.96 3.73
CA LEU A 161 -11.52 -18.49 2.36
C LEU A 161 -12.32 -17.18 2.34
N ASN A 162 -11.71 -16.11 1.84
CA ASN A 162 -12.34 -14.81 1.64
C ASN A 162 -12.67 -14.61 0.17
N VAL A 163 -13.85 -14.06 -0.13
CA VAL A 163 -14.31 -13.76 -1.49
C VAL A 163 -14.79 -12.32 -1.56
N SER A 164 -14.31 -11.57 -2.55
CA SER A 164 -14.60 -10.15 -2.71
C SER A 164 -14.81 -9.75 -4.17
N GLN A 165 -15.29 -8.52 -4.36
CA GLN A 165 -15.45 -7.92 -5.68
C GLN A 165 -14.12 -7.81 -6.44
N GLY A 166 -14.20 -7.92 -7.79
CA GLY A 166 -13.04 -7.82 -8.67
C GLY A 166 -13.44 -7.64 -10.13
N GLY A 167 -12.49 -7.88 -11.05
CA GLY A 167 -12.76 -8.01 -12.46
C GLY A 167 -12.88 -6.72 -13.27
N ILE A 168 -12.61 -5.54 -12.72
CA ILE A 168 -12.55 -4.26 -13.45
C ILE A 168 -11.12 -3.73 -13.51
N ALA A 169 -10.59 -3.53 -14.71
CA ALA A 169 -9.18 -3.18 -14.90
C ALA A 169 -8.83 -1.75 -14.47
N LEU A 170 -9.76 -0.80 -14.51
CA LEU A 170 -9.55 0.58 -14.03
C LEU A 170 -9.63 0.69 -12.50
N GLY A 171 -10.00 -0.37 -11.80
CA GLY A 171 -9.98 -0.49 -10.35
C GLY A 171 -11.09 0.26 -9.59
N GLN A 172 -11.73 1.25 -10.22
CA GLN A 172 -12.78 2.08 -9.60
C GLN A 172 -14.02 2.13 -10.50
N LYS A 173 -15.21 1.90 -9.92
CA LYS A 173 -16.48 1.93 -10.66
C LYS A 173 -16.75 3.30 -11.31
N GLU A 174 -16.29 4.37 -10.69
CA GLU A 174 -16.47 5.74 -11.14
C GLU A 174 -15.91 5.96 -12.54
N TYR A 175 -14.80 5.33 -12.91
CA TYR A 175 -14.23 5.44 -14.26
C TYR A 175 -15.17 4.89 -15.35
N TYR A 176 -16.04 3.94 -15.03
CA TYR A 176 -17.00 3.35 -15.95
C TYR A 176 -18.35 4.07 -15.98
N LEU A 177 -18.74 4.71 -14.87
CA LEU A 177 -20.11 5.16 -14.63
C LEU A 177 -20.29 6.67 -14.60
N ASP A 178 -19.28 7.43 -14.10
CA ASP A 178 -19.40 8.89 -14.01
C ASP A 178 -19.46 9.53 -15.39
N THR A 179 -20.22 10.64 -15.50
CA THR A 179 -20.51 11.30 -16.78
C THR A 179 -19.84 12.65 -16.97
N ASP A 180 -19.00 13.05 -16.00
CA ASP A 180 -18.18 14.24 -16.19
C ASP A 180 -17.20 14.10 -17.38
N SER A 181 -16.79 15.23 -17.94
CA SER A 181 -16.00 15.27 -19.17
C SER A 181 -14.63 14.58 -19.04
N ILE A 182 -14.00 14.68 -17.86
CA ILE A 182 -12.66 14.12 -17.60
C ILE A 182 -12.77 12.60 -17.53
N THR A 183 -13.70 12.08 -16.73
CA THR A 183 -13.92 10.63 -16.59
C THR A 183 -14.37 10.01 -17.92
N THR A 184 -15.23 10.70 -18.67
CA THR A 184 -15.65 10.26 -20.02
C THR A 184 -14.45 10.19 -20.96
N SER A 185 -13.57 11.19 -20.97
CA SER A 185 -12.34 11.18 -21.80
C SER A 185 -11.39 10.03 -21.43
N ILE A 186 -11.24 9.72 -20.13
CA ILE A 186 -10.44 8.59 -19.68
C ILE A 186 -11.04 7.27 -20.15
N ARG A 187 -12.36 7.11 -20.06
CA ARG A 187 -13.08 5.92 -20.53
C ARG A 187 -12.95 5.72 -22.05
N ASP A 188 -13.03 6.77 -22.84
CA ASP A 188 -12.83 6.72 -24.30
C ASP A 188 -11.39 6.38 -24.67
N ALA A 189 -10.42 6.92 -23.93
CA ALA A 189 -9.01 6.55 -24.07
C ALA A 189 -8.79 5.07 -23.70
N TYR A 190 -9.48 4.56 -22.68
CA TYR A 190 -9.41 3.14 -22.30
C TYR A 190 -9.98 2.22 -23.39
N ARG A 191 -11.11 2.58 -24.00
CA ARG A 191 -11.64 1.87 -25.17
C ARG A 191 -10.60 1.82 -26.30
N SER A 192 -9.98 2.95 -26.60
CA SER A 192 -8.93 3.05 -27.62
C SER A 192 -7.71 2.21 -27.28
N HIS A 193 -7.36 2.13 -25.99
CA HIS A 193 -6.27 1.29 -25.51
C HIS A 193 -6.57 -0.20 -25.69
N ILE A 194 -7.75 -0.68 -25.28
CA ILE A 194 -8.18 -2.07 -25.48
C ILE A 194 -8.12 -2.43 -26.98
N TYR A 195 -8.69 -1.60 -27.83
CA TYR A 195 -8.66 -1.80 -29.29
C TYR A 195 -7.21 -1.90 -29.80
N ARG A 196 -6.32 -0.94 -29.42
CA ARG A 196 -4.91 -0.92 -29.80
C ARG A 196 -4.19 -2.20 -29.38
N MET A 197 -4.41 -2.65 -28.15
CA MET A 197 -3.77 -3.87 -27.64
C MET A 197 -4.21 -5.10 -28.43
N PHE A 198 -5.50 -5.30 -28.68
CA PHE A 198 -5.94 -6.41 -29.54
C PHE A 198 -5.32 -6.36 -30.92
N ARG A 199 -5.16 -5.16 -31.52
CA ARG A 199 -4.45 -4.99 -32.81
C ARG A 199 -2.99 -5.46 -32.74
N LEU A 200 -2.28 -5.07 -31.68
CA LEU A 200 -0.88 -5.47 -31.45
C LEU A 200 -0.73 -7.01 -31.28
N PHE A 201 -1.77 -7.66 -30.78
CA PHE A 201 -1.80 -9.12 -30.63
C PHE A 201 -2.32 -9.86 -31.89
N GLY A 202 -2.46 -9.15 -33.01
CA GLY A 202 -2.71 -9.75 -34.34
C GLY A 202 -4.19 -9.89 -34.72
N TYR A 203 -5.12 -9.36 -33.94
CA TYR A 203 -6.53 -9.31 -34.34
C TYR A 203 -6.74 -8.25 -35.44
N ASP A 204 -7.55 -8.57 -36.45
CA ASP A 204 -7.92 -7.60 -37.47
C ASP A 204 -8.79 -6.47 -36.85
N GLU A 205 -9.02 -5.42 -37.65
CA GLU A 205 -9.71 -4.21 -37.20
C GLU A 205 -11.12 -4.49 -36.68
N MET A 206 -11.89 -5.33 -37.42
CA MET A 206 -13.26 -5.65 -37.07
C MET A 206 -13.33 -6.47 -35.77
N ARG A 207 -12.51 -7.49 -35.65
CA ARG A 207 -12.43 -8.33 -34.45
C ARG A 207 -11.91 -7.54 -33.22
N ALA A 208 -10.89 -6.70 -33.40
CA ALA A 208 -10.36 -5.88 -32.31
C ALA A 208 -11.43 -4.91 -31.76
N LYS A 209 -12.24 -4.30 -32.66
CA LYS A 209 -13.36 -3.45 -32.25
C LYS A 209 -14.46 -4.23 -31.54
N GLU A 210 -14.85 -5.39 -32.07
CA GLU A 210 -15.83 -6.25 -31.41
C GLU A 210 -15.39 -6.67 -30.00
N LYS A 211 -14.13 -7.12 -29.84
CA LYS A 211 -13.57 -7.52 -28.54
C LYS A 211 -13.51 -6.34 -27.57
N MET A 212 -13.10 -5.17 -28.02
CA MET A 212 -13.13 -3.94 -27.20
C MET A 212 -14.54 -3.66 -26.67
N ASP A 213 -15.56 -3.72 -27.55
CA ASP A 213 -16.95 -3.48 -27.15
C ASP A 213 -17.46 -4.56 -26.17
N GLN A 214 -17.05 -5.82 -26.36
CA GLN A 214 -17.38 -6.94 -25.48
C GLN A 214 -16.74 -6.76 -24.08
N VAL A 215 -15.44 -6.45 -24.00
CA VAL A 215 -14.74 -6.17 -22.73
C VAL A 215 -15.41 -5.02 -21.99
N MET A 216 -15.67 -3.91 -22.67
CA MET A 216 -16.31 -2.75 -22.03
C MET A 216 -17.72 -3.06 -21.51
N ARG A 217 -18.50 -3.92 -22.19
CA ARG A 217 -19.81 -4.36 -21.66
C ARG A 217 -19.66 -5.16 -20.37
N VAL A 218 -18.73 -6.11 -20.34
CA VAL A 218 -18.49 -6.95 -19.16
C VAL A 218 -18.00 -6.10 -17.98
N GLU A 219 -16.95 -5.31 -18.15
CA GLU A 219 -16.40 -4.48 -17.07
C GLU A 219 -17.39 -3.42 -16.59
N THR A 220 -18.19 -2.82 -17.50
CA THR A 220 -19.24 -1.87 -17.11
C THR A 220 -20.36 -2.56 -16.31
N ALA A 221 -20.71 -3.79 -16.64
CA ALA A 221 -21.69 -4.55 -15.88
C ALA A 221 -21.18 -4.87 -14.47
N LEU A 222 -19.93 -5.27 -14.33
CA LEU A 222 -19.29 -5.47 -13.02
C LEU A 222 -19.19 -4.16 -12.24
N ALA A 223 -18.80 -3.05 -12.87
CA ALA A 223 -18.71 -1.75 -12.23
C ALA A 223 -20.06 -1.27 -11.64
N LYS A 224 -21.18 -1.56 -12.31
CA LYS A 224 -22.52 -1.19 -11.84
C LYS A 224 -22.90 -1.84 -10.50
N VAL A 225 -22.38 -3.02 -10.22
CA VAL A 225 -22.66 -3.76 -8.99
C VAL A 225 -21.52 -3.68 -7.97
N SER A 226 -20.41 -3.05 -8.33
CA SER A 226 -19.27 -2.84 -7.44
C SER A 226 -19.57 -1.74 -6.41
N LYS A 227 -19.05 -1.90 -5.20
CA LYS A 227 -18.99 -0.85 -4.19
C LYS A 227 -17.83 0.08 -4.46
N SER A 228 -17.98 1.36 -4.14
CA SER A 228 -16.90 2.37 -4.14
C SER A 228 -15.87 2.09 -3.05
N ARG A 229 -14.69 2.70 -3.14
CA ARG A 229 -13.66 2.60 -2.10
C ARG A 229 -14.14 3.07 -0.73
N THR A 230 -15.00 4.09 -0.69
CA THR A 230 -15.58 4.57 0.55
C THR A 230 -16.55 3.55 1.16
N GLU A 231 -17.41 2.93 0.35
CA GLU A 231 -18.34 1.88 0.81
C GLU A 231 -17.61 0.63 1.32
N LEU A 232 -16.43 0.32 0.76
CA LEU A 232 -15.61 -0.82 1.19
C LEU A 232 -14.93 -0.62 2.56
N ARG A 233 -15.02 0.58 3.16
CA ARG A 233 -14.47 0.83 4.50
C ARG A 233 -15.34 0.30 5.64
N ASP A 234 -16.58 -0.06 5.38
CA ASP A 234 -17.47 -0.65 6.38
C ASP A 234 -17.11 -2.13 6.61
N VAL A 235 -16.29 -2.37 7.64
CA VAL A 235 -15.76 -3.70 7.95
C VAL A 235 -16.86 -4.70 8.32
N GLU A 236 -17.91 -4.24 9.03
CA GLU A 236 -19.02 -5.12 9.44
C GLU A 236 -19.88 -5.52 8.22
N ALA A 237 -20.19 -4.58 7.33
CA ALA A 237 -20.92 -4.85 6.10
C ALA A 237 -20.17 -5.79 5.14
N ASN A 238 -18.83 -5.83 5.22
CA ASN A 238 -17.99 -6.70 4.41
C ASN A 238 -17.76 -8.10 5.01
N TYR A 239 -18.34 -8.42 6.18
CA TYR A 239 -18.22 -9.72 6.79
C TYR A 239 -19.53 -10.52 6.69
N ASN A 240 -19.66 -11.37 5.69
CA ASN A 240 -20.83 -12.21 5.46
C ASN A 240 -20.40 -13.67 5.37
N LYS A 241 -20.30 -14.32 6.54
CA LYS A 241 -19.89 -15.72 6.62
C LYS A 241 -21.02 -16.65 6.14
N MET A 242 -20.68 -17.62 5.31
CA MET A 242 -21.59 -18.65 4.82
C MET A 242 -20.87 -19.96 4.55
N THR A 243 -21.62 -21.02 4.33
CA THR A 243 -21.07 -22.30 3.88
C THR A 243 -20.83 -22.29 2.38
N MET A 244 -19.89 -23.11 1.89
CA MET A 244 -19.67 -23.32 0.46
C MET A 244 -20.94 -23.85 -0.24
N GLN A 245 -21.75 -24.65 0.45
CA GLN A 245 -23.01 -25.15 -0.08
C GLN A 245 -24.02 -24.01 -0.32
N GLU A 246 -24.11 -23.05 0.60
CA GLU A 246 -24.91 -21.84 0.44
C GLU A 246 -24.39 -20.97 -0.71
N PHE A 247 -23.07 -20.80 -0.78
CA PHE A 247 -22.44 -20.08 -1.89
C PHE A 247 -22.79 -20.70 -3.25
N GLN A 248 -22.62 -22.01 -3.41
CA GLN A 248 -22.95 -22.71 -4.67
C GLN A 248 -24.44 -22.62 -5.03
N ARG A 249 -25.33 -22.62 -4.05
CA ARG A 249 -26.77 -22.43 -4.27
C ARG A 249 -27.10 -21.01 -4.72
N ASN A 250 -26.44 -19.99 -4.12
CA ASN A 250 -26.70 -18.59 -4.41
C ASN A 250 -25.99 -18.11 -5.71
N TYR A 251 -24.81 -18.68 -6.00
CA TYR A 251 -23.93 -18.24 -7.10
C TYR A 251 -23.41 -19.44 -7.92
N PRO A 252 -24.28 -20.26 -8.53
CA PRO A 252 -23.91 -21.53 -9.16
C PRO A 252 -23.00 -21.36 -10.40
N HIS A 253 -23.09 -20.23 -11.13
CA HIS A 253 -22.29 -20.01 -12.33
C HIS A 253 -20.89 -19.46 -12.03
N LEU A 254 -20.62 -18.94 -10.83
CA LEU A 254 -19.27 -18.54 -10.39
C LEU A 254 -18.37 -19.74 -10.09
N ARG A 255 -18.94 -20.92 -9.81
CA ARG A 255 -18.25 -22.23 -9.71
C ARG A 255 -17.04 -22.24 -8.78
N LEU A 256 -17.11 -21.53 -7.64
CA LEU A 256 -15.97 -21.36 -6.72
C LEU A 256 -15.43 -22.68 -6.20
N ALA A 257 -16.30 -23.65 -5.85
CA ALA A 257 -15.86 -24.96 -5.35
C ALA A 257 -14.98 -25.69 -6.38
N GLN A 258 -15.35 -25.66 -7.67
CA GLN A 258 -14.54 -26.25 -8.75
C GLN A 258 -13.19 -25.54 -8.90
N GLN A 259 -13.13 -24.23 -8.64
CA GLN A 259 -11.88 -23.49 -8.63
C GLN A 259 -10.98 -23.93 -7.48
N MET A 260 -11.55 -24.15 -6.28
CA MET A 260 -10.80 -24.69 -5.14
C MET A 260 -10.28 -26.10 -5.40
N GLU A 261 -11.09 -26.97 -5.99
CA GLU A 261 -10.67 -28.32 -6.40
C GLU A 261 -9.50 -28.29 -7.39
N THR A 262 -9.56 -27.39 -8.40
CA THR A 262 -8.47 -27.20 -9.39
C THR A 262 -7.17 -26.77 -8.72
N LEU A 263 -7.24 -25.93 -7.70
CA LEU A 263 -6.09 -25.50 -6.91
C LEU A 263 -5.60 -26.56 -5.92
N GLY A 264 -6.27 -27.73 -5.84
CA GLY A 264 -5.91 -28.81 -4.94
C GLY A 264 -6.26 -28.56 -3.47
N VAL A 265 -7.16 -27.62 -3.19
CA VAL A 265 -7.62 -27.33 -1.84
C VAL A 265 -8.57 -28.44 -1.38
N LYS A 266 -8.40 -28.94 -0.15
CA LYS A 266 -9.29 -29.97 0.39
C LYS A 266 -10.65 -29.39 0.73
N ALA A 267 -11.72 -30.16 0.51
CA ALA A 267 -13.10 -29.69 0.74
C ALA A 267 -13.35 -29.19 2.17
N ASP A 268 -12.68 -29.78 3.16
CA ASP A 268 -12.79 -29.37 4.56
C ASP A 268 -12.19 -27.97 4.82
N ASP A 269 -11.19 -27.57 4.04
CA ASP A 269 -10.45 -26.28 4.22
C ASP A 269 -11.21 -25.09 3.63
N TYR A 270 -12.27 -25.31 2.82
CA TYR A 270 -13.15 -24.27 2.30
C TYR A 270 -14.65 -24.54 2.54
N ARG A 271 -14.97 -25.32 3.59
CA ARG A 271 -16.36 -25.62 3.97
C ARG A 271 -17.15 -24.35 4.31
N GLU A 272 -16.50 -23.38 4.94
CA GLU A 272 -17.00 -22.05 5.25
C GLU A 272 -16.14 -21.00 4.57
N LEU A 273 -16.74 -19.86 4.27
CA LEU A 273 -16.07 -18.71 3.66
C LEU A 273 -16.71 -17.40 4.09
N VAL A 274 -15.98 -16.31 3.93
CA VAL A 274 -16.48 -14.96 4.13
C VAL A 274 -16.65 -14.27 2.78
N VAL A 275 -17.83 -13.75 2.52
CA VAL A 275 -18.16 -12.94 1.34
C VAL A 275 -18.17 -11.47 1.73
N GLY A 276 -17.29 -10.69 1.11
CA GLY A 276 -17.21 -9.25 1.38
C GLY A 276 -18.41 -8.49 0.81
N GLN A 277 -18.81 -8.76 -0.42
CA GLN A 277 -19.86 -8.01 -1.12
C GLN A 277 -20.88 -8.94 -1.79
N PRO A 278 -21.89 -9.42 -1.05
CA PRO A 278 -22.92 -10.33 -1.58
C PRO A 278 -23.67 -9.76 -2.79
N ASP A 279 -24.00 -8.47 -2.79
CA ASP A 279 -24.71 -7.83 -3.91
C ASP A 279 -23.85 -7.81 -5.19
N PHE A 280 -22.55 -7.60 -5.06
CA PHE A 280 -21.61 -7.72 -6.19
C PHE A 280 -21.63 -9.13 -6.76
N LEU A 281 -21.51 -10.15 -5.90
CA LEU A 281 -21.51 -11.55 -6.35
C LEU A 281 -22.83 -11.93 -7.02
N ALA A 282 -23.97 -11.44 -6.52
CA ALA A 282 -25.27 -11.64 -7.16
C ALA A 282 -25.29 -11.02 -8.58
N GLY A 283 -24.72 -9.83 -8.73
CA GLY A 283 -24.60 -9.18 -10.04
C GLY A 283 -23.63 -9.91 -10.98
N ALA A 284 -22.47 -10.34 -10.48
CA ALA A 284 -21.50 -11.13 -11.25
C ALA A 284 -22.09 -12.48 -11.68
N GLU A 285 -22.83 -13.16 -10.80
CA GLU A 285 -23.58 -14.39 -11.10
C GLU A 285 -24.55 -14.20 -12.28
N GLN A 286 -25.34 -13.12 -12.25
CA GLN A 286 -26.28 -12.81 -13.34
C GLN A 286 -25.54 -12.48 -14.64
N LEU A 287 -24.43 -11.77 -14.56
CA LEU A 287 -23.57 -11.46 -15.70
C LEU A 287 -23.03 -12.75 -16.34
N VAL A 288 -22.39 -13.63 -15.56
CA VAL A 288 -21.82 -14.90 -16.05
C VAL A 288 -22.91 -15.80 -16.64
N LYS A 289 -24.09 -15.83 -16.02
CA LYS A 289 -25.24 -16.57 -16.53
C LYS A 289 -25.71 -16.07 -17.90
N SER A 290 -25.82 -14.75 -18.09
CA SER A 290 -26.45 -14.13 -19.25
C SER A 290 -25.49 -13.79 -20.39
N MET A 291 -24.18 -13.60 -20.13
CA MET A 291 -23.22 -13.24 -21.16
C MET A 291 -23.06 -14.33 -22.22
N SER A 292 -22.76 -13.91 -23.44
CA SER A 292 -22.40 -14.81 -24.52
C SER A 292 -21.00 -15.43 -24.33
N ALA A 293 -20.75 -16.57 -24.98
CA ALA A 293 -19.39 -17.13 -25.03
C ALA A 293 -18.37 -16.17 -25.67
N GLY A 294 -18.81 -15.31 -26.60
CA GLY A 294 -17.96 -14.27 -27.21
C GLY A 294 -17.51 -13.24 -26.21
N GLU A 295 -18.41 -12.72 -25.36
CA GLU A 295 -18.10 -11.76 -24.30
C GLU A 295 -17.18 -12.36 -23.26
N TYR A 296 -17.46 -13.59 -22.80
CA TYR A 296 -16.60 -14.29 -21.85
C TYR A 296 -15.19 -14.45 -22.40
N ARG A 297 -15.08 -14.93 -23.65
CA ARG A 297 -13.79 -15.11 -24.34
C ARG A 297 -13.01 -13.79 -24.45
N ALA A 298 -13.66 -12.71 -24.92
CA ALA A 298 -13.00 -11.43 -25.07
C ALA A 298 -12.50 -10.87 -23.74
N TYR A 299 -13.28 -11.04 -22.68
CA TYR A 299 -12.91 -10.60 -21.34
C TYR A 299 -11.70 -11.38 -20.81
N MET A 300 -11.66 -12.70 -20.91
CA MET A 300 -10.50 -13.51 -20.54
C MET A 300 -9.25 -13.16 -21.38
N GLN A 301 -9.43 -12.98 -22.70
CA GLN A 301 -8.32 -12.57 -23.58
C GLN A 301 -7.76 -11.22 -23.17
N TRP A 302 -8.60 -10.29 -22.77
CA TRP A 302 -8.17 -9.00 -22.24
C TRP A 302 -7.37 -9.15 -20.95
N GLY A 303 -7.80 -9.99 -20.01
CA GLY A 303 -7.05 -10.33 -18.78
C GLY A 303 -5.65 -10.85 -19.11
N VAL A 304 -5.54 -11.83 -20.00
CA VAL A 304 -4.26 -12.40 -20.46
C VAL A 304 -3.36 -11.35 -21.13
N ILE A 305 -3.90 -10.53 -22.02
CA ILE A 305 -3.15 -9.47 -22.73
C ILE A 305 -2.64 -8.43 -21.75
N LEU A 306 -3.51 -7.95 -20.89
CA LEU A 306 -3.16 -6.92 -19.88
C LEU A 306 -2.12 -7.44 -18.88
N GLY A 307 -2.34 -8.65 -18.35
CA GLY A 307 -1.42 -9.29 -17.41
C GLY A 307 -0.03 -9.54 -17.99
N ALA A 308 0.06 -9.82 -19.29
CA ALA A 308 1.34 -10.08 -19.97
C ALA A 308 2.09 -8.83 -20.43
N SER A 309 1.39 -7.69 -20.60
CA SER A 309 1.88 -6.53 -21.36
C SER A 309 3.22 -5.97 -20.89
N SER A 310 3.53 -6.04 -19.58
CA SER A 310 4.80 -5.56 -19.01
C SER A 310 5.99 -6.50 -19.22
N TYR A 311 5.76 -7.71 -19.68
CA TYR A 311 6.77 -8.78 -19.81
C TYR A 311 7.16 -9.09 -21.25
N LEU A 312 6.57 -8.39 -22.22
CA LEU A 312 6.73 -8.61 -23.65
C LEU A 312 7.64 -7.55 -24.31
N SER A 313 7.43 -7.29 -25.61
CA SER A 313 8.22 -6.31 -26.36
C SER A 313 8.06 -4.89 -25.80
N GLU A 314 9.03 -4.03 -26.13
CA GLU A 314 8.98 -2.61 -25.77
C GLU A 314 7.77 -1.89 -26.37
N GLU A 315 7.35 -2.27 -27.59
CA GLU A 315 6.15 -1.72 -28.26
C GLU A 315 4.89 -1.98 -27.43
N ILE A 316 4.72 -3.19 -26.92
CA ILE A 316 3.55 -3.58 -26.11
C ILE A 316 3.59 -2.90 -24.75
N ALA A 317 4.75 -2.90 -24.08
CA ALA A 317 4.92 -2.22 -22.81
C ALA A 317 4.68 -0.72 -22.92
N ALA A 318 5.16 -0.08 -24.00
CA ALA A 318 4.93 1.34 -24.28
C ALA A 318 3.43 1.64 -24.53
N ALA A 319 2.74 0.79 -25.29
CA ALA A 319 1.30 0.94 -25.51
C ALA A 319 0.50 0.87 -24.21
N ASN A 320 0.88 -0.04 -23.30
CA ASN A 320 0.27 -0.13 -21.98
C ASN A 320 0.58 1.10 -21.11
N PHE A 321 1.82 1.57 -21.14
CA PHE A 321 2.24 2.78 -20.42
C PHE A 321 1.53 4.05 -20.93
N ASP A 322 1.29 4.18 -22.23
CA ASP A 322 0.59 5.32 -22.82
C ASP A 322 -0.80 5.54 -22.22
N PHE A 323 -1.49 4.47 -21.84
CA PHE A 323 -2.77 4.59 -21.16
C PHE A 323 -2.58 4.69 -19.63
N PHE A 324 -2.05 3.66 -18.97
CA PHE A 324 -2.03 3.59 -17.50
C PHE A 324 -1.03 4.58 -16.87
N GLY A 325 0.09 4.87 -17.54
CA GLY A 325 1.09 5.82 -17.08
C GLY A 325 0.74 7.27 -17.45
N LYS A 326 0.59 7.55 -18.75
CA LYS A 326 0.40 8.92 -19.25
C LYS A 326 -1.03 9.41 -19.11
N THR A 327 -1.99 8.66 -19.62
CA THR A 327 -3.38 9.12 -19.69
C THR A 327 -4.01 9.16 -18.33
N LEU A 328 -3.92 8.05 -17.57
CA LEU A 328 -4.59 7.91 -16.29
C LEU A 328 -3.86 8.66 -15.17
N ARG A 329 -2.53 8.57 -15.08
CA ARG A 329 -1.75 9.11 -13.96
C ARG A 329 -0.93 10.36 -14.27
N GLY A 330 -0.76 10.73 -15.54
CA GLY A 330 -0.05 11.95 -15.94
C GLY A 330 1.47 11.85 -15.97
N ARG A 331 2.05 10.66 -15.91
CA ARG A 331 3.49 10.44 -16.13
C ARG A 331 3.84 10.79 -17.57
N GLN A 332 5.05 11.36 -17.80
CA GLN A 332 5.48 11.71 -19.15
C GLN A 332 6.35 10.61 -19.78
N GLU A 333 7.11 9.90 -18.96
CA GLU A 333 8.03 8.83 -19.35
C GLU A 333 7.84 7.59 -18.47
N ASP A 334 8.16 6.41 -19.01
CA ASP A 334 8.22 5.21 -18.20
C ASP A 334 9.55 5.12 -17.43
N TYR A 335 9.60 4.28 -16.41
CA TYR A 335 10.83 4.03 -15.67
C TYR A 335 11.88 3.40 -16.59
N PRO A 336 13.18 3.73 -16.40
CA PRO A 336 14.24 3.08 -17.14
C PRO A 336 14.21 1.56 -16.93
N LEU A 337 14.67 0.81 -17.92
CA LEU A 337 14.60 -0.66 -17.95
C LEU A 337 15.16 -1.31 -16.68
N TRP A 338 16.32 -0.84 -16.19
CA TRP A 338 16.93 -1.39 -14.98
C TRP A 338 16.01 -1.28 -13.75
N LYS A 339 15.26 -0.19 -13.63
CA LYS A 339 14.35 0.04 -12.52
C LYS A 339 13.12 -0.86 -12.63
N ARG A 340 12.54 -0.99 -13.83
CA ARG A 340 11.44 -1.92 -14.09
C ARG A 340 11.87 -3.37 -13.81
N ALA A 341 13.07 -3.76 -14.23
CA ALA A 341 13.64 -5.07 -13.96
C ALA A 341 13.84 -5.31 -12.46
N THR A 342 14.38 -4.33 -11.73
CA THR A 342 14.54 -4.38 -10.26
C THR A 342 13.19 -4.58 -9.58
N GLN A 343 12.18 -3.78 -9.93
CA GLN A 343 10.84 -3.89 -9.36
C GLN A 343 10.19 -5.27 -9.59
N GLN A 344 10.46 -5.90 -10.74
CA GLN A 344 9.96 -7.25 -11.02
C GLN A 344 10.67 -8.32 -10.18
N VAL A 345 11.98 -8.19 -9.95
CA VAL A 345 12.69 -9.07 -9.01
C VAL A 345 12.12 -8.91 -7.59
N GLU A 346 11.86 -7.68 -7.16
CA GLU A 346 11.22 -7.39 -5.87
C GLU A 346 9.81 -7.99 -5.76
N SER A 347 9.02 -7.89 -6.81
CA SER A 347 7.67 -8.46 -6.86
C SER A 347 7.68 -9.99 -6.70
N GLN A 348 8.64 -10.67 -7.33
CA GLN A 348 8.68 -12.14 -7.34
C GLN A 348 9.53 -12.74 -6.22
N MET A 349 10.61 -12.09 -5.82
CA MET A 349 11.59 -12.62 -4.86
C MET A 349 12.02 -11.57 -3.83
N GLY A 350 11.09 -10.67 -3.46
CA GLY A 350 11.39 -9.48 -2.65
C GLY A 350 11.96 -9.78 -1.28
N GLU A 351 11.46 -10.82 -0.60
CA GLU A 351 11.96 -11.16 0.73
C GLU A 351 13.38 -11.77 0.69
N ALA A 352 13.66 -12.62 -0.30
CA ALA A 352 15.01 -13.15 -0.51
C ALA A 352 16.01 -12.04 -0.86
N LEU A 353 15.61 -11.08 -1.69
CA LEU A 353 16.38 -9.89 -2.00
C LEU A 353 16.56 -8.99 -0.77
N GLY A 354 15.50 -8.86 0.04
CA GLY A 354 15.48 -8.12 1.30
C GLY A 354 16.47 -8.64 2.33
N LYS A 355 16.70 -9.95 2.38
CA LYS A 355 17.74 -10.55 3.22
C LYS A 355 19.13 -10.00 2.89
N ILE A 356 19.49 -10.01 1.61
CA ILE A 356 20.79 -9.48 1.15
C ILE A 356 20.88 -7.97 1.36
N TYR A 357 19.75 -7.25 1.16
CA TYR A 357 19.65 -5.82 1.42
C TYR A 357 19.94 -5.49 2.89
N CYS A 358 19.29 -6.19 3.83
CA CYS A 358 19.50 -5.96 5.26
C CYS A 358 20.92 -6.28 5.72
N GLU A 359 21.51 -7.37 5.23
CA GLU A 359 22.90 -7.73 5.52
C GLU A 359 23.89 -6.62 5.09
N ARG A 360 23.58 -5.88 4.00
CA ARG A 360 24.47 -4.82 3.49
C ARG A 360 24.19 -3.43 4.07
N TYR A 361 22.92 -3.10 4.36
CA TYR A 361 22.50 -1.71 4.54
C TYR A 361 21.72 -1.43 5.83
N PHE A 362 21.40 -2.44 6.64
CA PHE A 362 20.66 -2.24 7.88
C PHE A 362 21.43 -2.75 9.11
N PRO A 363 22.13 -1.88 9.84
CA PRO A 363 22.92 -2.27 11.01
C PRO A 363 22.03 -2.60 12.21
N ALA A 364 22.46 -3.57 13.03
CA ALA A 364 21.75 -4.00 14.24
C ALA A 364 21.46 -2.85 15.25
N THR A 365 22.33 -1.85 15.30
CA THR A 365 22.17 -0.66 16.16
C THR A 365 20.93 0.16 15.80
N SER A 366 20.58 0.22 14.52
CA SER A 366 19.34 0.90 14.05
C SER A 366 18.10 0.19 14.57
N LYS A 367 18.09 -1.15 14.56
CA LYS A 367 16.98 -1.95 15.07
C LYS A 367 16.74 -1.68 16.56
N GLN A 368 17.81 -1.70 17.38
CA GLN A 368 17.74 -1.44 18.83
C GLN A 368 17.19 -0.04 19.15
N ARG A 369 17.63 0.98 18.41
CA ARG A 369 17.12 2.35 18.63
C ARG A 369 15.64 2.48 18.24
N MET A 370 15.21 1.78 17.19
CA MET A 370 13.80 1.72 16.80
C MET A 370 12.94 1.02 17.84
N GLU A 371 13.41 -0.09 18.41
CA GLU A 371 12.71 -0.79 19.50
C GLU A 371 12.46 0.15 20.70
N GLN A 372 13.44 0.98 21.03
CA GLN A 372 13.29 1.96 22.12
C GLN A 372 12.27 3.06 21.76
N LEU A 373 12.29 3.56 20.51
CA LEU A 373 11.30 4.56 20.05
C LEU A 373 9.89 3.99 20.13
N VAL A 374 9.66 2.79 19.59
CA VAL A 374 8.37 2.11 19.64
C VAL A 374 7.87 1.98 21.07
N LYS A 375 8.73 1.54 22.00
CA LYS A 375 8.37 1.41 23.41
C LYS A 375 7.98 2.76 24.03
N ASN A 376 8.71 3.82 23.74
CA ASN A 376 8.40 5.16 24.26
C ASN A 376 7.04 5.65 23.73
N LEU A 377 6.73 5.38 22.45
CA LEU A 377 5.45 5.74 21.87
C LEU A 377 4.29 4.91 22.45
N GLN A 378 4.50 3.62 22.73
CA GLN A 378 3.49 2.79 23.40
C GLN A 378 3.14 3.36 24.81
N VAL A 379 4.16 3.77 25.57
CA VAL A 379 3.94 4.42 26.87
C VAL A 379 3.14 5.72 26.70
N ALA A 380 3.54 6.58 25.77
CA ALA A 380 2.88 7.86 25.54
C ALA A 380 1.42 7.67 25.08
N LEU A 381 1.14 6.69 24.20
CA LEU A 381 -0.24 6.38 23.79
C LEU A 381 -1.07 5.89 24.98
N GLY A 382 -0.53 5.04 25.84
CA GLY A 382 -1.18 4.61 27.07
C GLY A 382 -1.54 5.80 27.97
N GLU A 383 -0.60 6.72 28.23
CA GLU A 383 -0.84 7.97 28.99
C GLU A 383 -1.93 8.83 28.35
N ARG A 384 -1.97 8.90 27.02
CA ARG A 384 -3.01 9.66 26.28
C ARG A 384 -4.39 9.03 26.40
N ILE A 385 -4.49 7.70 26.29
CA ILE A 385 -5.76 6.96 26.49
C ILE A 385 -6.27 7.19 27.92
N GLU A 386 -5.41 7.08 28.94
CA GLU A 386 -5.78 7.32 30.33
C GLU A 386 -6.29 8.74 30.59
N ALA A 387 -5.69 9.73 29.91
CA ALA A 387 -6.00 11.15 30.07
C ALA A 387 -7.33 11.56 29.40
N GLN A 388 -7.93 10.75 28.52
CA GLN A 388 -9.16 11.11 27.83
C GLN A 388 -10.33 11.30 28.80
N THR A 389 -11.05 12.40 28.68
CA THR A 389 -12.19 12.72 29.56
C THR A 389 -13.53 12.27 29.01
N TRP A 390 -13.61 12.04 27.70
CA TRP A 390 -14.83 11.63 27.01
C TRP A 390 -15.05 10.10 26.99
N MET A 391 -14.00 9.33 27.27
CA MET A 391 -14.03 7.87 27.22
C MET A 391 -14.24 7.29 28.63
N SER A 392 -15.12 6.30 28.74
CA SER A 392 -15.39 5.58 29.99
C SER A 392 -14.18 4.78 30.50
N ALA A 393 -14.16 4.49 31.78
CA ALA A 393 -13.09 3.65 32.37
C ALA A 393 -13.07 2.22 31.81
N GLU A 394 -14.20 1.73 31.35
CA GLU A 394 -14.33 0.39 30.73
C GLU A 394 -13.61 0.36 29.38
N THR A 395 -13.95 1.28 28.47
CA THR A 395 -13.34 1.38 27.15
C THR A 395 -11.84 1.69 27.26
N LYS A 396 -11.42 2.57 28.20
CA LYS A 396 -10.00 2.84 28.45
C LYS A 396 -9.23 1.59 28.82
N ARG A 397 -9.75 0.74 29.72
CA ARG A 397 -9.09 -0.52 30.10
C ARG A 397 -8.95 -1.45 28.92
N ALA A 398 -10.00 -1.62 28.12
CA ALA A 398 -9.95 -2.46 26.92
C ALA A 398 -8.96 -1.91 25.89
N ALA A 399 -8.87 -0.58 25.70
CA ALA A 399 -7.90 0.07 24.82
C ALA A 399 -6.46 -0.15 25.31
N LEU A 400 -6.19 -0.01 26.62
CA LEU A 400 -4.87 -0.28 27.19
C LEU A 400 -4.49 -1.76 27.09
N ASP A 401 -5.44 -2.68 27.30
CA ASP A 401 -5.25 -4.10 27.07
C ASP A 401 -4.85 -4.39 25.64
N LYS A 402 -5.54 -3.76 24.66
CA LYS A 402 -5.22 -3.90 23.23
C LYS A 402 -3.84 -3.34 22.91
N LEU A 403 -3.49 -2.17 23.40
CA LEU A 403 -2.17 -1.56 23.25
C LEU A 403 -1.05 -2.47 23.78
N SER A 404 -1.30 -3.13 24.92
CA SER A 404 -0.31 -4.01 25.56
C SER A 404 -0.01 -5.28 24.76
N THR A 405 -0.88 -5.67 23.84
CA THR A 405 -0.76 -6.87 22.99
C THR A 405 -0.29 -6.58 21.59
N PHE A 406 0.11 -5.36 21.26
CA PHE A 406 0.66 -5.03 19.96
C PHE A 406 1.88 -5.90 19.63
N TYR A 407 1.80 -6.65 18.53
CA TYR A 407 2.92 -7.41 18.00
C TYR A 407 3.80 -6.49 17.13
N VAL A 408 5.05 -6.31 17.54
CA VAL A 408 5.95 -5.32 16.93
C VAL A 408 6.96 -5.99 16.01
N LYS A 409 6.98 -5.61 14.73
CA LYS A 409 7.91 -6.08 13.71
C LYS A 409 8.82 -4.93 13.26
N ILE A 410 10.14 -5.10 13.39
CA ILE A 410 11.12 -4.06 13.04
C ILE A 410 12.24 -4.63 12.17
N GLY A 411 12.49 -3.98 11.05
CA GLY A 411 13.61 -4.22 10.15
C GLY A 411 13.38 -5.36 9.18
N TYR A 412 13.34 -6.59 9.66
CA TYR A 412 13.23 -7.79 8.83
C TYR A 412 12.65 -8.98 9.61
N PRO A 413 12.07 -10.00 8.92
CA PRO A 413 11.46 -11.16 9.56
C PRO A 413 12.50 -12.07 10.24
N ASN A 414 12.07 -12.73 11.32
CA ASN A 414 12.90 -13.73 12.01
C ASN A 414 13.03 -15.02 11.19
N LYS A 415 12.02 -15.35 10.40
CA LYS A 415 11.96 -16.53 9.53
C LYS A 415 11.73 -16.07 8.09
N TRP A 416 12.63 -16.42 7.19
CA TRP A 416 12.55 -16.09 5.77
C TRP A 416 11.68 -17.09 5.01
N LYS A 417 10.91 -16.61 4.04
CA LYS A 417 10.11 -17.47 3.16
C LYS A 417 11.00 -18.43 2.36
N ASP A 418 10.62 -19.70 2.35
CA ASP A 418 11.33 -20.72 1.56
C ASP A 418 10.92 -20.62 0.09
N MET A 419 11.90 -20.32 -0.75
CA MET A 419 11.76 -20.22 -2.21
C MET A 419 12.50 -21.36 -2.93
N SER A 420 12.87 -22.43 -2.23
CA SER A 420 13.61 -23.56 -2.82
C SER A 420 12.87 -24.19 -3.99
N GLY A 421 11.54 -24.31 -3.89
CA GLY A 421 10.66 -24.85 -4.93
C GLY A 421 10.41 -23.94 -6.14
N MET A 422 10.80 -22.66 -6.09
CA MET A 422 10.68 -21.76 -7.24
C MET A 422 11.75 -22.09 -8.28
N ASP A 423 11.39 -22.25 -9.56
CA ASP A 423 12.34 -22.52 -10.64
C ASP A 423 12.43 -21.30 -11.58
N ILE A 424 13.67 -20.91 -11.90
CA ILE A 424 13.99 -19.88 -12.91
C ILE A 424 14.85 -20.54 -13.99
N ASP A 425 14.29 -20.65 -15.20
CA ASP A 425 14.97 -21.23 -16.35
C ASP A 425 15.31 -20.14 -17.39
N PRO A 426 16.61 -19.79 -17.56
CA PRO A 426 17.04 -18.80 -18.55
C PRO A 426 16.73 -19.19 -20.02
N LYS A 427 16.41 -20.46 -20.29
CA LYS A 427 16.04 -20.94 -21.63
C LYS A 427 14.60 -20.57 -21.99
N LYS A 428 13.71 -20.53 -21.00
CA LYS A 428 12.34 -20.04 -21.16
C LYS A 428 12.31 -18.54 -21.36
N THR A 429 11.21 -18.01 -21.91
CA THR A 429 11.00 -16.58 -22.05
C THR A 429 10.86 -15.89 -20.69
N TYR A 430 11.00 -14.57 -20.65
CA TYR A 430 10.78 -13.81 -19.43
C TYR A 430 9.35 -13.98 -18.92
N PHE A 431 8.35 -13.90 -19.81
CA PHE A 431 6.95 -14.14 -19.49
C PHE A 431 6.69 -15.51 -18.86
N GLU A 432 7.25 -16.59 -19.46
CA GLU A 432 7.09 -17.93 -18.91
C GLU A 432 7.70 -18.08 -17.51
N ASN A 433 8.83 -17.41 -17.23
CA ASN A 433 9.41 -17.40 -15.88
C ASN A 433 8.54 -16.62 -14.88
N VAL A 434 7.91 -15.53 -15.29
CA VAL A 434 6.94 -14.81 -14.44
C VAL A 434 5.74 -15.71 -14.12
N MET A 435 5.20 -16.42 -15.12
CA MET A 435 4.10 -17.37 -14.91
C MET A 435 4.48 -18.47 -13.92
N GLU A 436 5.69 -19.04 -14.02
CA GLU A 436 6.19 -20.04 -13.07
C GLU A 436 6.34 -19.49 -11.64
N CYS A 437 6.80 -18.25 -11.48
CA CYS A 437 6.81 -17.57 -10.19
C CYS A 437 5.40 -17.41 -9.62
N ASN A 438 4.46 -16.96 -10.44
CA ASN A 438 3.06 -16.80 -10.03
C ASN A 438 2.46 -18.16 -9.61
N ARG A 439 2.71 -19.23 -10.37
CA ARG A 439 2.28 -20.60 -10.03
C ARG A 439 2.86 -21.04 -8.69
N PHE A 440 4.13 -20.78 -8.45
CA PHE A 440 4.79 -21.09 -7.18
C PHE A 440 4.10 -20.38 -6.02
N TRP A 441 3.83 -19.07 -6.14
CA TRP A 441 3.19 -18.29 -5.09
C TRP A 441 1.74 -18.69 -4.84
N THR A 442 0.96 -19.00 -5.89
CA THR A 442 -0.41 -19.50 -5.75
C THR A 442 -0.43 -20.82 -4.97
N ALA A 443 0.45 -21.75 -5.33
CA ALA A 443 0.55 -23.03 -4.62
C ALA A 443 1.04 -22.84 -3.16
N LYS A 444 1.99 -21.92 -2.95
CA LYS A 444 2.56 -21.62 -1.64
C LYS A 444 1.55 -20.99 -0.69
N GLU A 445 0.74 -20.04 -1.17
CA GLU A 445 -0.35 -19.45 -0.38
C GLU A 445 -1.35 -20.51 0.09
N ILE A 446 -1.74 -21.42 -0.79
CA ILE A 446 -2.64 -22.51 -0.44
C ILE A 446 -1.99 -23.43 0.59
N GLU A 447 -0.74 -23.85 0.36
CA GLU A 447 0.01 -24.71 1.27
C GLU A 447 0.12 -24.11 2.68
N GLU A 448 0.36 -22.80 2.77
CA GLU A 448 0.62 -22.11 4.04
C GLU A 448 -0.66 -21.68 4.77
N LYS A 449 -1.78 -21.46 4.05
CA LYS A 449 -2.98 -20.83 4.64
C LYS A 449 -4.23 -21.71 4.64
N ALA A 450 -4.45 -22.56 3.61
CA ALA A 450 -5.68 -23.35 3.54
C ALA A 450 -5.76 -24.36 4.69
N GLY A 451 -6.81 -24.26 5.54
CA GLY A 451 -7.00 -25.10 6.71
C GLY A 451 -5.91 -24.97 7.79
N LYS A 452 -5.17 -23.85 7.80
CA LYS A 452 -4.06 -23.58 8.73
C LYS A 452 -4.42 -22.41 9.66
N PRO A 453 -3.82 -22.40 10.87
CA PRO A 453 -3.86 -21.20 11.71
C PRO A 453 -3.12 -20.04 11.02
N VAL A 454 -3.43 -18.82 11.45
CA VAL A 454 -2.72 -17.62 11.02
C VAL A 454 -1.28 -17.64 11.54
N ASP A 455 -0.31 -17.36 10.67
CA ASP A 455 1.09 -17.18 11.04
C ASP A 455 1.34 -15.72 11.40
N ASN A 456 1.45 -15.43 12.70
CA ASN A 456 1.73 -14.06 13.18
C ASN A 456 3.13 -13.57 12.82
N ASP A 457 4.06 -14.46 12.40
CA ASP A 457 5.40 -14.07 11.94
C ASP A 457 5.43 -13.70 10.44
N GLU A 458 4.32 -13.90 9.69
CA GLU A 458 4.24 -13.49 8.29
C GLU A 458 4.37 -11.97 8.15
N TRP A 459 5.23 -11.50 7.22
CA TRP A 459 5.37 -10.11 6.86
C TRP A 459 4.62 -9.79 5.57
N TYR A 460 3.81 -8.72 5.58
CA TYR A 460 3.07 -8.27 4.39
C TYR A 460 3.83 -7.25 3.54
N MET A 461 5.00 -6.82 4.02
CA MET A 461 5.93 -5.97 3.26
C MET A 461 7.33 -6.58 3.30
N THR A 462 8.10 -6.39 2.22
CA THR A 462 9.49 -6.81 2.19
C THR A 462 10.38 -5.87 3.02
N PRO A 463 11.53 -6.33 3.53
CA PRO A 463 12.40 -5.52 4.36
C PRO A 463 12.89 -4.21 3.74
N GLN A 464 13.04 -4.14 2.41
CA GLN A 464 13.49 -2.94 1.69
C GLN A 464 12.37 -1.96 1.34
N THR A 465 11.12 -2.27 1.68
CA THR A 465 9.96 -1.41 1.42
C THR A 465 10.05 -0.11 2.22
N VAL A 466 9.80 1.02 1.55
CA VAL A 466 9.69 2.34 2.18
C VAL A 466 8.24 2.59 2.56
N ASN A 467 7.80 1.91 3.58
CA ASN A 467 6.47 2.04 4.16
C ASN A 467 6.41 1.38 5.54
N ALA A 468 5.25 1.46 6.20
CA ALA A 468 4.91 0.77 7.44
C ALA A 468 3.45 0.28 7.35
N TYR A 469 2.98 -0.54 8.27
CA TYR A 469 1.58 -0.93 8.35
C TYR A 469 1.15 -1.34 9.76
N TYR A 470 -0.15 -1.20 10.02
CA TYR A 470 -0.89 -1.89 11.07
C TYR A 470 -1.79 -2.97 10.46
N ASN A 471 -1.83 -4.17 11.06
CA ASN A 471 -2.76 -5.23 10.69
C ASN A 471 -3.72 -5.52 11.86
N PRO A 472 -5.03 -5.26 11.71
CA PRO A 472 -5.99 -5.42 12.80
C PRO A 472 -6.19 -6.89 13.22
N THR A 473 -6.12 -7.85 12.30
CA THR A 473 -6.41 -9.27 12.60
C THR A 473 -5.31 -9.97 13.39
N THR A 474 -4.09 -9.43 13.38
CA THR A 474 -2.95 -9.89 14.19
C THR A 474 -2.55 -8.89 15.26
N ASN A 475 -3.22 -7.73 15.32
CA ASN A 475 -2.91 -6.60 16.19
C ASN A 475 -1.42 -6.23 16.14
N GLU A 476 -0.86 -6.11 14.92
CA GLU A 476 0.57 -5.90 14.68
C GLU A 476 0.88 -4.58 14.01
N ILE A 477 2.05 -4.02 14.36
CA ILE A 477 2.68 -2.88 13.68
C ILE A 477 4.01 -3.33 13.08
N CYS A 478 4.28 -2.91 11.84
CA CYS A 478 5.48 -3.33 11.12
C CYS A 478 6.22 -2.15 10.49
N PHE A 479 7.53 -2.11 10.74
CA PHE A 479 8.45 -1.08 10.24
C PHE A 479 9.61 -1.74 9.50
N PRO A 480 9.52 -1.93 8.17
CA PRO A 480 10.60 -2.49 7.37
C PRO A 480 11.91 -1.65 7.43
N ALA A 481 13.05 -2.30 7.26
CA ALA A 481 14.36 -1.62 7.24
C ALA A 481 14.45 -0.49 6.21
N GLY A 482 13.69 -0.59 5.13
CA GLY A 482 13.67 0.36 4.03
C GLY A 482 13.27 1.78 4.42
N ILE A 483 12.33 1.95 5.38
CA ILE A 483 11.89 3.27 5.85
C ILE A 483 12.78 3.82 6.99
N LEU A 484 13.57 2.97 7.66
CA LEU A 484 14.35 3.33 8.85
C LEU A 484 15.67 4.03 8.48
N GLN A 485 15.59 5.06 7.63
CA GLN A 485 16.69 5.83 7.06
C GLN A 485 16.26 7.28 6.83
N PRO A 486 17.22 8.23 6.64
CA PRO A 486 16.88 9.60 6.29
C PRO A 486 16.00 9.68 5.02
N PRO A 487 14.99 10.55 4.98
CA PRO A 487 14.67 11.61 5.95
C PRO A 487 13.71 11.18 7.09
N PHE A 488 13.39 9.90 7.24
CA PHE A 488 12.46 9.41 8.27
C PHE A 488 13.16 9.15 9.60
N PHE A 489 14.34 8.54 9.57
CA PHE A 489 15.16 8.26 10.73
C PHE A 489 16.62 8.60 10.47
N ASP A 490 17.20 9.48 11.28
CA ASP A 490 18.62 9.81 11.27
C ASP A 490 19.24 9.56 12.64
N PRO A 491 20.12 8.54 12.79
CA PRO A 491 20.77 8.25 14.07
C PRO A 491 21.71 9.38 14.55
N THR A 492 22.06 10.34 13.70
CA THR A 492 22.91 11.51 14.01
C THR A 492 22.11 12.76 14.34
N ALA A 493 20.80 12.77 14.09
CA ALA A 493 19.91 13.86 14.44
C ALA A 493 19.41 13.76 15.90
N ASP A 494 18.90 14.87 16.43
CA ASP A 494 18.34 14.90 17.76
C ASP A 494 16.96 14.21 17.86
N ASP A 495 16.47 14.05 19.09
CA ASP A 495 15.20 13.37 19.33
C ASP A 495 14.01 14.17 18.78
N ALA A 496 14.04 15.51 18.78
CA ALA A 496 12.95 16.30 18.22
C ALA A 496 12.73 15.97 16.74
N PHE A 497 13.81 15.83 15.97
CA PHE A 497 13.73 15.40 14.57
C PHE A 497 13.19 13.97 14.44
N ASN A 498 13.79 13.01 15.16
CA ASN A 498 13.42 11.59 15.00
C ASN A 498 11.99 11.31 15.48
N TYR A 499 11.53 11.93 16.58
CA TYR A 499 10.14 11.82 17.01
C TYR A 499 9.18 12.54 16.05
N GLY A 500 9.58 13.69 15.48
CA GLY A 500 8.76 14.41 14.49
C GLY A 500 8.63 13.69 13.14
N ALA A 501 9.64 12.92 12.74
CA ALA A 501 9.63 12.15 11.50
C ALA A 501 9.15 10.71 11.75
N ILE A 502 10.07 9.76 11.98
CA ILE A 502 9.71 8.34 12.16
C ILE A 502 8.81 8.10 13.39
N GLY A 503 8.96 8.91 14.45
CA GLY A 503 8.10 8.80 15.62
C GLY A 503 6.62 9.04 15.30
N VAL A 504 6.31 10.04 14.47
CA VAL A 504 4.93 10.27 14.03
C VAL A 504 4.44 9.12 13.15
N VAL A 505 5.28 8.52 12.31
CA VAL A 505 4.91 7.32 11.52
C VAL A 505 4.60 6.14 12.45
N ILE A 506 5.42 5.91 13.47
CA ILE A 506 5.16 4.84 14.46
C ILE A 506 3.84 5.08 15.20
N GLY A 507 3.62 6.32 15.67
CA GLY A 507 2.38 6.71 16.33
C GLY A 507 1.15 6.59 15.42
N HIS A 508 1.31 6.88 14.13
CA HIS A 508 0.30 6.70 13.08
C HIS A 508 -0.12 5.22 12.99
N GLU A 509 0.83 4.30 12.85
CA GLU A 509 0.51 2.86 12.80
C GLU A 509 -0.13 2.37 14.10
N MET A 510 0.33 2.84 15.25
CA MET A 510 -0.31 2.50 16.54
C MET A 510 -1.76 3.02 16.61
N THR A 511 -2.01 4.22 16.09
CA THR A 511 -3.33 4.84 16.12
C THR A 511 -4.32 4.12 15.20
N HIS A 512 -3.86 3.46 14.14
CA HIS A 512 -4.72 2.59 13.32
C HIS A 512 -5.39 1.48 14.12
N GLY A 513 -4.81 1.05 15.24
CA GLY A 513 -5.48 0.13 16.16
C GLY A 513 -6.75 0.69 16.80
N PHE A 514 -6.95 2.01 16.75
CA PHE A 514 -8.02 2.75 17.42
C PHE A 514 -8.75 3.74 16.48
N ASP A 515 -8.51 3.70 15.18
CA ASP A 515 -9.19 4.51 14.18
C ASP A 515 -10.62 3.99 13.90
N ASP A 516 -11.30 4.55 12.89
CA ASP A 516 -12.68 4.19 12.54
C ASP A 516 -12.86 2.73 12.11
N GLN A 517 -11.81 2.04 11.70
CA GLN A 517 -11.80 0.62 11.35
C GLN A 517 -11.16 -0.24 12.43
N GLY A 518 -9.96 0.13 12.91
CA GLY A 518 -9.22 -0.65 13.90
C GLY A 518 -9.94 -0.78 15.24
N ARG A 519 -10.79 0.20 15.62
CA ARG A 519 -11.61 0.13 16.84
C ARG A 519 -12.56 -1.06 16.88
N HIS A 520 -12.91 -1.65 15.74
CA HIS A 520 -13.77 -2.82 15.65
C HIS A 520 -13.07 -4.14 15.99
N TYR A 521 -11.74 -4.12 16.16
CA TYR A 521 -10.95 -5.31 16.47
C TYR A 521 -10.42 -5.26 17.90
N ASP A 522 -10.55 -6.37 18.62
CA ASP A 522 -10.10 -6.53 19.99
C ASP A 522 -8.57 -6.78 20.09
N LYS A 523 -8.10 -7.00 21.30
CA LYS A 523 -6.68 -7.24 21.63
C LYS A 523 -6.07 -8.51 21.02
N VAL A 524 -6.87 -9.42 20.52
CA VAL A 524 -6.41 -10.66 19.86
C VAL A 524 -6.68 -10.62 18.35
N GLY A 525 -7.23 -9.52 17.84
CA GLY A 525 -7.49 -9.31 16.42
C GLY A 525 -8.86 -9.78 15.94
N ASN A 526 -9.77 -10.15 16.85
CA ASN A 526 -11.14 -10.49 16.46
C ASN A 526 -11.98 -9.24 16.28
N MET A 527 -12.74 -9.19 15.18
CA MET A 527 -13.76 -8.17 14.97
C MET A 527 -14.92 -8.41 15.95
N THR A 528 -14.96 -7.58 17.00
CA THR A 528 -15.95 -7.61 18.07
C THR A 528 -16.16 -6.23 18.65
N ASP A 529 -17.36 -5.92 19.06
CA ASP A 529 -17.66 -4.66 19.73
C ASP A 529 -17.20 -4.73 21.20
N TRP A 530 -16.16 -3.93 21.52
CA TRP A 530 -15.58 -3.84 22.87
C TRP A 530 -15.70 -2.43 23.47
N TRP A 531 -16.31 -1.52 22.72
CA TRP A 531 -16.61 -0.16 23.17
C TRP A 531 -17.95 -0.13 23.88
N THR A 532 -18.14 0.77 24.85
CA THR A 532 -19.49 1.09 25.30
C THR A 532 -20.24 1.83 24.23
N GLU A 533 -21.55 1.68 24.15
CA GLU A 533 -22.40 2.36 23.16
C GLU A 533 -22.22 3.88 23.22
N ALA A 534 -22.10 4.45 24.43
CA ALA A 534 -21.88 5.88 24.62
C ALA A 534 -20.54 6.34 24.08
N ASP A 535 -19.46 5.55 24.28
CA ASP A 535 -18.13 5.89 23.79
C ASP A 535 -18.04 5.72 22.27
N ALA A 536 -18.65 4.67 21.71
CA ALA A 536 -18.75 4.49 20.27
C ALA A 536 -19.44 5.67 19.60
N LYS A 537 -20.58 6.11 20.14
CA LYS A 537 -21.29 7.31 19.66
C LYS A 537 -20.46 8.58 19.81
N GLY A 538 -19.79 8.77 20.96
CA GLY A 538 -18.88 9.90 21.20
C GLY A 538 -17.71 9.94 20.22
N PHE A 539 -17.18 8.78 19.83
CA PHE A 539 -16.14 8.64 18.80
C PHE A 539 -16.69 9.05 17.42
N GLU A 540 -17.84 8.51 17.02
CA GLU A 540 -18.47 8.78 15.72
C GLU A 540 -18.84 10.26 15.53
N GLU A 541 -19.33 10.93 16.57
CA GLU A 541 -19.64 12.35 16.53
C GLU A 541 -18.37 13.21 16.31
N ARG A 542 -17.24 12.85 16.91
CA ARG A 542 -15.96 13.55 16.75
C ARG A 542 -15.35 13.31 15.39
N THR A 543 -15.29 12.05 15.00
CA THR A 543 -14.67 11.64 13.73
C THR A 543 -15.50 12.06 12.53
N GLY A 544 -16.84 12.08 12.66
CA GLY A 544 -17.74 12.60 11.63
C GLY A 544 -17.46 14.07 11.31
N ARG A 545 -17.29 14.93 12.34
CA ARG A 545 -16.90 16.34 12.14
C ARG A 545 -15.53 16.47 11.46
N TYR A 546 -14.60 15.58 11.78
CA TYR A 546 -13.29 15.57 11.16
C TYR A 546 -13.33 15.13 9.69
N ALA A 547 -14.15 14.12 9.36
CA ALA A 547 -14.41 13.72 7.99
C ALA A 547 -15.04 14.86 7.16
N ASP A 548 -15.98 15.60 7.76
CA ASP A 548 -16.62 16.77 7.11
C ASP A 548 -15.62 17.92 6.90
N PHE A 549 -14.73 18.17 7.87
CA PHE A 549 -13.65 19.15 7.72
C PHE A 549 -12.78 18.83 6.49
N PHE A 550 -12.32 17.59 6.37
CA PHE A 550 -11.53 17.18 5.20
C PHE A 550 -12.33 17.20 3.90
N SER A 551 -13.61 16.82 3.92
CA SER A 551 -14.48 16.85 2.73
C SER A 551 -14.72 18.26 2.17
N ASN A 552 -14.53 19.29 2.98
CA ASN A 552 -14.63 20.69 2.56
C ASN A 552 -13.33 21.25 1.96
N ILE A 553 -12.22 20.50 2.02
CA ILE A 553 -10.94 20.91 1.45
C ILE A 553 -11.01 20.84 -0.08
N LYS A 554 -10.66 21.94 -0.73
CA LYS A 554 -10.48 22.00 -2.18
C LYS A 554 -9.08 21.48 -2.55
N VAL A 555 -9.01 20.29 -3.12
CA VAL A 555 -7.74 19.72 -3.66
C VAL A 555 -7.44 20.24 -5.05
N LEU A 556 -8.48 20.62 -5.81
CA LEU A 556 -8.44 21.34 -7.08
C LEU A 556 -9.62 22.35 -7.11
N PRO A 557 -9.61 23.37 -7.98
CA PRO A 557 -10.70 24.35 -8.05
C PRO A 557 -12.10 23.73 -8.19
N ASP A 558 -12.18 22.61 -8.90
CA ASP A 558 -13.42 21.86 -9.22
C ASP A 558 -13.57 20.55 -8.44
N LEU A 559 -12.62 20.21 -7.51
CA LEU A 559 -12.61 18.94 -6.82
C LEU A 559 -12.34 19.10 -5.32
N ASN A 560 -13.23 18.54 -4.51
CA ASN A 560 -13.03 18.42 -3.07
C ASN A 560 -12.31 17.10 -2.73
N ALA A 561 -11.64 17.08 -1.58
CA ALA A 561 -11.14 15.85 -0.97
C ALA A 561 -12.31 14.91 -0.61
N ASN A 562 -12.03 13.62 -0.45
CA ASN A 562 -12.98 12.64 0.05
C ASN A 562 -12.67 12.32 1.53
N GLY A 563 -13.14 13.17 2.43
CA GLY A 563 -12.84 13.05 3.86
C GLY A 563 -13.37 11.76 4.51
N LYS A 564 -14.42 11.14 3.95
CA LYS A 564 -14.92 9.84 4.41
C LYS A 564 -13.98 8.70 4.01
N LEU A 565 -13.45 8.74 2.78
CA LEU A 565 -12.46 7.77 2.32
C LEU A 565 -11.16 7.87 3.13
N THR A 566 -10.74 9.10 3.43
CA THR A 566 -9.44 9.36 4.09
C THR A 566 -9.53 9.44 5.61
N LEU A 567 -10.68 9.13 6.22
CA LEU A 567 -10.90 9.33 7.66
C LEU A 567 -9.88 8.59 8.53
N GLY A 568 -9.70 7.29 8.33
CA GLY A 568 -8.78 6.48 9.16
C GLY A 568 -7.35 7.00 9.09
N GLU A 569 -6.88 7.33 7.89
CA GLU A 569 -5.54 7.89 7.68
C GLU A 569 -5.37 9.26 8.34
N ASN A 570 -6.40 10.11 8.26
CA ASN A 570 -6.37 11.41 8.91
C ASN A 570 -6.42 11.30 10.45
N LEU A 571 -7.15 10.32 10.98
CA LEU A 571 -7.17 9.99 12.41
C LEU A 571 -5.81 9.46 12.88
N ALA A 572 -5.18 8.61 12.07
CA ALA A 572 -3.86 8.06 12.36
C ALA A 572 -2.78 9.15 12.33
N ASP A 573 -2.84 10.11 11.41
CA ASP A 573 -1.95 11.28 11.41
C ASP A 573 -2.14 12.16 12.65
N HIS A 574 -3.39 12.44 13.02
CA HIS A 574 -3.69 13.24 14.21
C HIS A 574 -3.18 12.54 15.48
N GLY A 575 -3.48 11.25 15.66
CA GLY A 575 -3.02 10.48 16.81
C GLY A 575 -1.52 10.31 16.82
N GLY A 576 -0.91 10.06 15.65
CA GLY A 576 0.53 9.95 15.49
C GLY A 576 1.27 11.22 15.94
N LEU A 577 0.78 12.41 15.56
CA LEU A 577 1.31 13.69 16.00
C LEU A 577 1.21 13.86 17.52
N GLN A 578 0.06 13.57 18.11
CA GLN A 578 -0.16 13.66 19.55
C GLN A 578 0.78 12.72 20.32
N VAL A 579 0.75 11.44 19.96
CA VAL A 579 1.53 10.40 20.64
C VAL A 579 3.05 10.66 20.53
N ALA A 580 3.53 10.98 19.33
CA ALA A 580 4.94 11.27 19.11
C ALA A 580 5.41 12.52 19.87
N TRP A 581 4.57 13.56 19.97
CA TRP A 581 4.87 14.74 20.76
C TRP A 581 5.06 14.41 22.24
N TYR A 582 4.12 13.68 22.83
CA TYR A 582 4.21 13.32 24.25
C TYR A 582 5.39 12.38 24.50
N ALA A 583 5.65 11.42 23.62
CA ALA A 583 6.82 10.55 23.69
C ALA A 583 8.14 11.36 23.63
N TYR A 584 8.22 12.34 22.72
CA TYR A 584 9.33 13.27 22.61
C TYR A 584 9.55 14.06 23.93
N LYS A 585 8.47 14.64 24.48
CA LYS A 585 8.57 15.37 25.74
C LYS A 585 8.99 14.47 26.91
N ASN A 586 8.47 13.25 26.98
CA ASN A 586 8.87 12.27 27.99
C ASN A 586 10.35 11.88 27.85
N ALA A 587 10.85 11.69 26.65
CA ALA A 587 12.26 11.34 26.41
C ALA A 587 13.23 12.47 26.77
N THR A 588 12.81 13.74 26.65
CA THR A 588 13.68 14.92 26.84
C THR A 588 13.46 15.69 28.14
N LYS A 589 12.59 15.20 29.04
CA LYS A 589 12.20 15.90 30.29
C LYS A 589 13.37 16.25 31.23
N ASN A 590 14.48 15.51 31.16
CA ASN A 590 15.60 15.66 32.11
C ASN A 590 16.69 16.63 31.65
N GLY A 591 16.52 17.41 30.58
CA GLY A 591 17.54 18.36 30.14
C GLY A 591 17.11 19.30 29.01
N GLY A 592 15.97 19.03 28.38
CA GLY A 592 15.55 19.75 27.18
C GLY A 592 16.51 19.52 26.00
N LEU A 593 16.17 20.08 24.86
CA LEU A 593 17.03 20.09 23.67
C LEU A 593 17.42 21.54 23.31
N PRO A 594 18.65 21.78 22.85
CA PRO A 594 19.09 23.12 22.48
C PRO A 594 18.39 23.64 21.23
N THR A 595 18.40 24.96 21.05
CA THR A 595 18.14 25.58 19.74
C THR A 595 19.29 25.24 18.80
N ILE A 596 19.00 24.71 17.61
CA ILE A 596 19.98 24.38 16.58
C ILE A 596 19.53 25.03 15.28
N ASP A 597 20.41 25.63 14.52
CA ASP A 597 20.13 26.35 13.27
C ASP A 597 19.05 27.45 13.40
N GLY A 598 18.92 28.06 14.59
CA GLY A 598 17.91 29.07 14.90
C GLY A 598 16.50 28.50 15.15
N LEU A 599 16.34 27.18 15.16
CA LEU A 599 15.08 26.50 15.40
C LEU A 599 15.02 25.89 16.82
N THR A 600 13.93 26.13 17.54
CA THR A 600 13.68 25.43 18.80
C THR A 600 13.46 23.93 18.52
N ALA A 601 13.60 23.10 19.54
CA ALA A 601 13.33 21.67 19.40
C ALA A 601 11.88 21.38 18.96
N ASP A 602 10.93 22.13 19.51
CA ASP A 602 9.51 22.02 19.15
C ASP A 602 9.24 22.40 17.68
N GLN A 603 9.92 23.42 17.18
CA GLN A 603 9.86 23.77 15.76
C GLN A 603 10.45 22.68 14.88
N ARG A 604 11.58 22.08 15.28
CA ARG A 604 12.19 20.97 14.54
C ARG A 604 11.28 19.74 14.47
N PHE A 605 10.54 19.44 15.54
CA PHE A 605 9.56 18.35 15.55
C PHE A 605 8.51 18.52 14.42
N PHE A 606 7.86 19.66 14.34
CA PHE A 606 6.84 19.90 13.32
C PHE A 606 7.40 20.07 11.91
N LEU A 607 8.62 20.61 11.77
CA LEU A 607 9.30 20.70 10.48
C LEU A 607 9.73 19.33 9.97
N ALA A 608 10.17 18.43 10.86
CA ALA A 608 10.46 17.05 10.50
C ALA A 608 9.19 16.32 10.02
N TYR A 609 8.07 16.48 10.73
CA TYR A 609 6.78 15.95 10.29
C TYR A 609 6.38 16.44 8.91
N ALA A 610 6.38 17.76 8.69
CA ALA A 610 6.02 18.30 7.38
C ALA A 610 6.97 17.81 6.28
N GLY A 611 8.27 17.71 6.58
CA GLY A 611 9.31 17.28 5.63
C GLY A 611 9.07 15.88 5.07
N VAL A 612 8.50 14.95 5.84
CA VAL A 612 8.20 13.59 5.34
C VAL A 612 7.07 13.59 4.30
N TRP A 613 6.22 14.62 4.27
CA TRP A 613 5.10 14.75 3.33
C TRP A 613 5.39 15.66 2.13
N GLY A 614 6.58 16.31 2.09
CA GLY A 614 6.97 17.18 0.98
C GLY A 614 6.92 16.45 -0.35
N GLN A 615 6.16 16.98 -1.34
CA GLN A 615 6.02 16.36 -2.66
C GLN A 615 5.57 17.33 -3.74
N ASN A 616 5.91 17.01 -5.00
CA ASN A 616 5.31 17.55 -6.21
C ASN A 616 4.40 16.47 -6.85
N ILE A 617 3.25 16.86 -7.42
CA ILE A 617 2.24 15.92 -7.93
C ILE A 617 1.52 16.52 -9.15
N THR A 618 1.13 15.67 -10.12
CA THR A 618 0.33 16.10 -11.27
C THR A 618 -1.15 16.22 -10.91
N GLU A 619 -1.88 17.10 -11.63
CA GLU A 619 -3.34 17.21 -11.48
C GLU A 619 -4.05 15.88 -11.74
N LYS A 620 -3.62 15.11 -12.75
CA LYS A 620 -4.20 13.80 -13.05
C LYS A 620 -4.06 12.83 -11.88
N GLU A 621 -2.91 12.83 -11.21
CA GLU A 621 -2.68 11.99 -10.05
C GLU A 621 -3.47 12.47 -8.81
N ILE A 622 -3.64 13.78 -8.63
CA ILE A 622 -4.56 14.32 -7.60
C ILE A 622 -5.96 13.76 -7.81
N ARG A 623 -6.50 13.82 -9.03
CA ARG A 623 -7.84 13.29 -9.36
C ARG A 623 -7.95 11.79 -9.16
N ASN A 624 -6.92 11.03 -9.59
CA ASN A 624 -6.86 9.59 -9.39
C ASN A 624 -6.86 9.22 -7.91
N ARG A 625 -5.98 9.84 -7.12
CA ARG A 625 -5.85 9.55 -5.69
C ARG A 625 -7.10 9.94 -4.90
N THR A 626 -7.73 11.06 -5.20
CA THR A 626 -8.97 11.50 -4.53
C THR A 626 -10.11 10.47 -4.67
N LYS A 627 -10.12 9.69 -5.76
CA LYS A 627 -11.11 8.61 -5.99
C LYS A 627 -10.69 7.26 -5.36
N SER A 628 -9.40 6.99 -5.23
CA SER A 628 -8.90 5.62 -5.01
C SER A 628 -8.08 5.42 -3.73
N ASP A 629 -7.44 6.47 -3.21
CA ASP A 629 -6.45 6.38 -2.16
C ASP A 629 -7.06 6.79 -0.81
N PRO A 630 -6.95 5.94 0.24
CA PRO A 630 -7.42 6.31 1.58
C PRO A 630 -6.57 7.40 2.24
N HIS A 631 -5.37 7.71 1.69
CA HIS A 631 -4.52 8.77 2.23
C HIS A 631 -4.87 10.12 1.64
N SER A 632 -4.93 11.14 2.48
CA SER A 632 -4.94 12.54 2.03
C SER A 632 -3.66 12.88 1.26
N LEU A 633 -3.71 13.87 0.37
CA LEU A 633 -2.53 14.38 -0.32
C LEU A 633 -1.53 14.95 0.70
N GLY A 634 -0.22 14.92 0.42
CA GLY A 634 0.82 15.35 1.36
C GLY A 634 0.61 16.74 1.93
N GLU A 635 0.14 17.71 1.13
CA GLU A 635 -0.24 19.04 1.59
C GLU A 635 -1.29 18.97 2.71
N TRP A 636 -2.29 18.13 2.56
CA TRP A 636 -3.41 18.06 3.49
C TRP A 636 -3.16 17.12 4.69
N ARG A 637 -2.20 16.22 4.59
CA ARG A 637 -1.67 15.52 5.77
C ARG A 637 -0.98 16.51 6.73
N VAL A 638 -0.44 17.61 6.22
CA VAL A 638 0.18 18.70 7.01
C VAL A 638 -0.84 19.78 7.33
N ASN A 639 -1.37 20.47 6.32
CA ASN A 639 -2.25 21.64 6.52
C ASN A 639 -3.64 21.26 7.03
N GLY A 640 -4.08 20.03 6.86
CA GLY A 640 -5.33 19.51 7.40
C GLY A 640 -5.20 19.02 8.85
N ALA A 641 -4.07 18.39 9.21
CA ALA A 641 -3.87 17.84 10.55
C ALA A 641 -3.43 18.88 11.58
N LEU A 642 -2.44 19.73 11.25
CA LEU A 642 -1.83 20.68 12.21
C LEU A 642 -2.82 21.70 12.83
N PRO A 643 -3.85 22.20 12.15
CA PRO A 643 -4.85 23.06 12.79
C PRO A 643 -5.56 22.45 14.01
N HIS A 644 -5.52 21.12 14.15
CA HIS A 644 -6.11 20.39 15.26
C HIS A 644 -5.10 20.05 16.38
N ILE A 645 -3.84 20.52 16.30
CA ILE A 645 -2.74 20.20 17.22
C ILE A 645 -2.37 21.45 18.02
N ASP A 646 -2.78 21.53 19.29
CA ASP A 646 -2.54 22.70 20.16
C ASP A 646 -1.06 23.09 20.22
N MET A 647 -0.16 22.11 20.33
CA MET A 647 1.27 22.34 20.49
C MET A 647 1.94 22.97 19.25
N TRP A 648 1.35 22.83 18.08
CA TRP A 648 1.81 23.50 16.87
C TRP A 648 1.56 25.02 16.94
N TYR A 649 0.43 25.42 17.55
CA TYR A 649 0.12 26.83 17.79
C TYR A 649 1.18 27.50 18.66
N ASP A 650 1.60 26.83 19.72
CA ASP A 650 2.61 27.34 20.66
C ASP A 650 3.99 27.41 19.99
N ALA A 651 4.39 26.38 19.25
CA ALA A 651 5.69 26.32 18.59
C ALA A 651 5.92 27.41 17.54
N PHE A 652 4.86 27.84 16.83
CA PHE A 652 4.93 28.81 15.74
C PHE A 652 4.19 30.11 16.01
N GLY A 653 3.60 30.29 17.18
CA GLY A 653 2.86 31.50 17.56
C GLY A 653 1.61 31.75 16.69
N ILE A 654 0.90 30.69 16.34
CA ILE A 654 -0.29 30.76 15.51
C ILE A 654 -1.46 31.42 16.28
N LYS A 655 -2.16 32.34 15.66
CA LYS A 655 -3.18 33.12 16.33
C LYS A 655 -4.36 33.46 15.41
N GLN A 656 -5.43 33.92 16.01
CA GLN A 656 -6.60 34.38 15.24
C GLN A 656 -6.20 35.43 14.19
N GLY A 657 -6.65 35.19 12.97
CA GLY A 657 -6.30 35.97 11.77
C GLY A 657 -5.30 35.25 10.85
N ASP A 658 -4.59 34.23 11.32
CA ASP A 658 -3.84 33.34 10.45
C ASP A 658 -4.80 32.39 9.70
N LYS A 659 -4.49 32.05 8.44
CA LYS A 659 -5.42 31.29 7.57
C LYS A 659 -5.69 29.86 8.08
N MET A 660 -4.70 29.24 8.74
CA MET A 660 -4.81 27.90 9.29
C MET A 660 -5.34 27.88 10.75
N PHE A 661 -5.68 29.06 11.30
CA PHE A 661 -6.23 29.10 12.66
C PHE A 661 -7.67 28.57 12.66
N ILE A 662 -7.95 27.63 13.57
CA ILE A 662 -9.30 27.23 13.95
C ILE A 662 -9.47 27.39 15.46
N PRO A 663 -10.68 27.80 15.94
CA PRO A 663 -10.95 27.93 17.36
C PRO A 663 -10.72 26.60 18.10
N LYS A 664 -10.24 26.66 19.34
CA LYS A 664 -9.99 25.44 20.13
C LYS A 664 -11.22 24.54 20.27
N SER A 665 -12.40 25.11 20.36
CA SER A 665 -13.67 24.36 20.42
C SER A 665 -14.03 23.58 19.15
N GLU A 666 -13.36 23.88 18.03
CA GLU A 666 -13.56 23.21 16.75
C GLU A 666 -12.45 22.20 16.42
N ARG A 667 -11.37 22.17 17.25
CA ARG A 667 -10.28 21.20 17.08
C ARG A 667 -10.74 19.80 17.43
N LEU A 668 -10.19 18.81 16.74
CA LEU A 668 -10.42 17.41 17.10
C LEU A 668 -9.79 17.10 18.45
N GLU A 669 -10.59 16.59 19.38
CA GLU A 669 -10.15 16.05 20.67
C GLU A 669 -10.44 14.55 20.67
N LEU A 670 -9.43 13.72 20.39
CA LEU A 670 -9.61 12.28 20.29
C LEU A 670 -8.56 11.50 21.11
N TRP A 671 -7.26 11.86 20.97
CA TRP A 671 -6.14 11.21 21.68
C TRP A 671 -5.27 12.17 22.49
#